data_d2b3420e84c8f43eb63bd13bdd04f863
#
_entry.id   d2b3420e84c8f43eb63bd13bdd04f863
#
_cell.length_a   1.000
_cell.length_b   1.000
_cell.length_c   1.000
_cell.angle_alpha   90.00
_cell.angle_beta   90.00
_cell.angle_gamma   90.00
#
_symmetry.space_group_name_H-M   'P 1'
#
loop_
_entity.id
_entity.type
_entity.pdbx_description
1 polymer ?
#
loop_
_entity_poly.entity_id
_entity_poly.type
_entity_poly.pdbx_seq_one_letter_code
_entity_poly.pdbx_strand_id
1 'polypeptide(L)'
;MSDRFELVSPYSPAGDQPDAIAKLTSNFEAGIAKQTLLGVTGSGKTYTIANVIQNVQKPTLIMAPNKTLAAQLYGEFKAFFPHNAVEYFVSYYDYYQPEAYVPSSDTFIEKDSSINEHIEQMRLAATKTLLSRPDAIVVATVSAIYGLGAPEDYLSLRLILSKGERIDQRDLINHLTQLQYTRNEYELQRGTFRVRGEVIDVFPAESDSEALRIELFDGEVEKITLFDPLTGETMRNMQRFTVYPKTHYATTRERVLAAVETIKVELKERLEQLYAENKLVEAQRLAQRTQFDIEMMAEVGFCNGIENYSRHLTGKNAGEPPPTLFDYLPPDALLVIDESHVTIPQIGAMFKGDRSRKETLVEFGFRLPSALDNRPLRLEEWEARCPRAIYVSATPGPYEYREAGDEITELVVRPTGLIDPVVEIRPVGTQVDDLMSEANARIKAGDRVLVTTLTKRMAENLTEYLTEHGIRVRYLHSDVDTVERVEIIRDLRLGKFDVLVGINLLREGLDMPEVSLVAILDADKEGFLRSTGSLIQTIGRAARNVRGKAILYADKVTRSMQAAIDETDRRRAKQVEYNEEHGIVPRSVARPIVDVLEGARSDAAEKEAKKGKGKGRAGVAEDGADYRSLGPAQLAARLKALEQQMYQHAKDLEFEDAARVRDQIRQLKEASLG
;
A
#
# COMPACT_ATOMS: atom_id res chain seq x y z
N MET A 1 -13.24 23.93 10.32
CA MET A 1 -12.35 23.51 9.23
C MET A 1 -13.09 23.78 7.94
N SER A 2 -12.42 24.22 6.89
CA SER A 2 -13.06 24.47 5.61
C SER A 2 -13.49 23.13 5.01
N ASP A 3 -14.73 23.03 4.55
CA ASP A 3 -15.23 21.83 3.82
C ASP A 3 -14.80 21.84 2.34
N ARG A 4 -13.86 22.70 1.99
CA ARG A 4 -13.33 22.88 0.63
C ARG A 4 -11.88 22.52 0.57
N PHE A 5 -11.44 21.92 -0.54
CA PHE A 5 -10.03 21.69 -0.80
C PHE A 5 -9.28 23.00 -1.01
N GLU A 6 -8.18 23.15 -0.30
CA GLU A 6 -7.28 24.29 -0.38
C GLU A 6 -5.86 23.78 -0.62
N LEU A 7 -5.37 23.97 -1.84
CA LEU A 7 -4.02 23.56 -2.25
C LEU A 7 -2.99 24.54 -1.68
N VAL A 8 -2.08 24.03 -0.89
CA VAL A 8 -0.93 24.77 -0.38
C VAL A 8 0.33 24.32 -1.12
N SER A 9 0.92 25.19 -1.92
CA SER A 9 2.13 24.85 -2.68
C SER A 9 2.99 26.09 -2.90
N PRO A 10 4.33 25.96 -2.81
CA PRO A 10 5.27 27.03 -3.19
C PRO A 10 5.40 27.14 -4.73
N TYR A 11 4.79 26.23 -5.49
CA TYR A 11 4.91 26.18 -6.95
C TYR A 11 3.65 26.75 -7.61
N SER A 12 3.82 27.29 -8.80
CA SER A 12 2.75 27.64 -9.75
C SER A 12 2.80 26.71 -10.96
N PRO A 13 1.66 26.42 -11.61
CA PRO A 13 1.64 25.60 -12.81
C PRO A 13 2.53 26.18 -13.93
N ALA A 14 3.34 25.33 -14.56
CA ALA A 14 4.26 25.69 -15.63
C ALA A 14 4.35 24.59 -16.70
N GLY A 15 4.93 24.89 -17.85
CA GLY A 15 5.01 23.97 -18.97
C GLY A 15 3.62 23.65 -19.53
N ASP A 16 3.34 22.36 -19.73
CA ASP A 16 2.03 21.85 -20.18
C ASP A 16 0.99 21.82 -19.04
N GLN A 17 1.38 22.11 -17.77
CA GLN A 17 0.49 21.93 -16.61
C GLN A 17 -0.77 22.84 -16.66
N PRO A 18 -0.70 24.14 -17.00
CA PRO A 18 -1.88 25.00 -17.04
C PRO A 18 -2.96 24.46 -17.98
N ASP A 19 -2.57 24.08 -19.19
CA ASP A 19 -3.50 23.56 -20.21
C ASP A 19 -4.06 22.18 -19.80
N ALA A 20 -3.21 21.32 -19.24
CA ALA A 20 -3.63 20.02 -18.73
C ALA A 20 -4.64 20.16 -17.59
N ILE A 21 -4.39 21.03 -16.62
CA ILE A 21 -5.31 21.31 -15.50
C ILE A 21 -6.64 21.83 -16.05
N ALA A 22 -6.61 22.80 -16.95
CA ALA A 22 -7.82 23.39 -17.55
C ALA A 22 -8.64 22.34 -18.31
N LYS A 23 -8.01 21.54 -19.17
CA LYS A 23 -8.69 20.49 -19.94
C LYS A 23 -9.28 19.40 -19.05
N LEU A 24 -8.50 18.86 -18.10
CA LEU A 24 -8.97 17.81 -17.19
C LEU A 24 -10.13 18.29 -16.32
N THR A 25 -10.07 19.54 -15.84
CA THR A 25 -11.14 20.16 -15.02
C THR A 25 -12.40 20.36 -15.87
N SER A 26 -12.31 20.98 -17.03
CA SER A 26 -13.46 21.23 -17.90
C SER A 26 -14.14 19.95 -18.37
N ASN A 27 -13.36 18.92 -18.69
CA ASN A 27 -13.88 17.61 -19.05
C ASN A 27 -14.65 16.96 -17.88
N PHE A 28 -14.11 17.05 -16.66
CA PHE A 28 -14.81 16.55 -15.49
C PHE A 28 -16.14 17.28 -15.26
N GLU A 29 -16.15 18.61 -15.36
CA GLU A 29 -17.36 19.44 -15.24
C GLU A 29 -18.38 19.16 -16.34
N ALA A 30 -17.91 18.93 -17.57
CA ALA A 30 -18.74 18.52 -18.71
C ALA A 30 -19.34 17.11 -18.59
N GLY A 31 -18.94 16.34 -17.56
CA GLY A 31 -19.46 15.00 -17.33
C GLY A 31 -18.76 13.89 -18.11
N ILE A 32 -17.59 14.16 -18.69
CA ILE A 32 -16.77 13.14 -19.34
C ILE A 32 -16.41 12.06 -18.30
N ALA A 33 -16.79 10.82 -18.60
CA ALA A 33 -16.65 9.72 -17.64
C ALA A 33 -15.20 9.27 -17.46
N LYS A 34 -14.41 9.28 -18.52
CA LYS A 34 -13.06 8.73 -18.54
C LYS A 34 -12.13 9.59 -19.38
N GLN A 35 -10.95 9.92 -18.86
CA GLN A 35 -9.92 10.70 -19.53
C GLN A 35 -8.54 10.17 -19.16
N THR A 36 -7.54 10.43 -19.99
CA THR A 36 -6.16 9.98 -19.77
C THR A 36 -5.21 11.17 -19.70
N LEU A 37 -4.39 11.21 -18.66
CA LEU A 37 -3.24 12.10 -18.54
C LEU A 37 -1.96 11.31 -18.91
N LEU A 38 -1.45 11.54 -20.14
CA LEU A 38 -0.16 11.03 -20.57
C LEU A 38 0.91 11.95 -19.99
N GLY A 39 1.46 11.59 -18.82
CA GLY A 39 2.42 12.41 -18.12
C GLY A 39 3.78 11.74 -17.99
N VAL A 40 4.82 12.33 -18.60
CA VAL A 40 6.19 11.81 -18.50
C VAL A 40 6.73 11.88 -17.06
N THR A 41 7.75 11.10 -16.77
CA THR A 41 8.41 11.14 -15.47
C THR A 41 9.00 12.55 -15.23
N GLY A 42 8.64 13.16 -14.09
CA GLY A 42 9.12 14.48 -13.72
C GLY A 42 8.37 15.68 -14.29
N SER A 43 7.28 15.45 -15.00
CA SER A 43 6.41 16.55 -15.51
C SER A 43 5.51 17.17 -14.44
N GLY A 44 5.45 16.60 -13.22
CA GLY A 44 4.60 17.11 -12.14
C GLY A 44 3.18 16.58 -12.18
N LYS A 45 2.98 15.29 -12.57
CA LYS A 45 1.67 14.62 -12.59
C LYS A 45 0.88 14.81 -11.29
N THR A 46 1.51 14.53 -10.14
CA THR A 46 0.85 14.66 -8.82
C THR A 46 0.38 16.08 -8.56
N TYR A 47 1.20 17.08 -8.88
CA TYR A 47 0.86 18.49 -8.72
C TYR A 47 -0.28 18.92 -9.67
N THR A 48 -0.26 18.44 -10.90
CA THR A 48 -1.35 18.66 -11.88
C THR A 48 -2.67 18.09 -11.34
N ILE A 49 -2.68 16.86 -10.86
CA ILE A 49 -3.87 16.23 -10.26
C ILE A 49 -4.32 16.97 -9.00
N ALA A 50 -3.40 17.44 -8.14
CA ALA A 50 -3.74 18.24 -6.96
C ALA A 50 -4.50 19.53 -7.35
N ASN A 51 -4.08 20.22 -8.41
CA ASN A 51 -4.78 21.38 -8.93
C ASN A 51 -6.18 21.01 -9.49
N VAL A 52 -6.30 19.87 -10.18
CA VAL A 52 -7.62 19.39 -10.65
C VAL A 52 -8.54 19.11 -9.47
N ILE A 53 -8.06 18.44 -8.41
CA ILE A 53 -8.83 18.17 -7.19
C ILE A 53 -9.32 19.48 -6.56
N GLN A 54 -8.44 20.48 -6.42
CA GLN A 54 -8.82 21.80 -5.93
C GLN A 54 -9.91 22.45 -6.78
N ASN A 55 -9.83 22.34 -8.10
CA ASN A 55 -10.80 22.95 -9.00
C ASN A 55 -12.17 22.25 -8.96
N VAL A 56 -12.20 20.91 -9.01
CA VAL A 56 -13.45 20.14 -9.07
C VAL A 56 -14.15 20.01 -7.72
N GLN A 57 -13.44 20.16 -6.60
CA GLN A 57 -14.01 20.17 -5.25
C GLN A 57 -14.86 18.92 -4.93
N LYS A 58 -14.37 17.72 -5.29
CA LYS A 58 -15.06 16.45 -5.06
C LYS A 58 -14.20 15.47 -4.26
N PRO A 59 -14.80 14.64 -3.39
CA PRO A 59 -14.10 13.55 -2.76
C PRO A 59 -13.33 12.74 -3.80
N THR A 60 -12.09 12.40 -3.50
CA THR A 60 -11.18 11.80 -4.48
C THR A 60 -10.60 10.50 -3.96
N LEU A 61 -10.68 9.44 -4.77
CA LEU A 61 -9.92 8.21 -4.57
C LEU A 61 -8.75 8.15 -5.55
N ILE A 62 -7.55 7.93 -5.03
CA ILE A 62 -6.33 7.78 -5.83
C ILE A 62 -5.84 6.35 -5.69
N MET A 63 -5.80 5.61 -6.78
CA MET A 63 -5.30 4.22 -6.79
C MET A 63 -3.87 4.16 -7.30
N ALA A 64 -3.01 3.47 -6.55
CA ALA A 64 -1.62 3.22 -6.88
C ALA A 64 -1.34 1.72 -7.00
N PRO A 65 -0.37 1.29 -7.84
CA PRO A 65 -0.10 -0.13 -8.09
C PRO A 65 0.55 -0.88 -6.92
N ASN A 66 1.14 -0.19 -5.98
CA ASN A 66 1.83 -0.81 -4.84
C ASN A 66 1.85 0.11 -3.60
N LYS A 67 2.17 -0.48 -2.42
CA LYS A 67 2.21 0.24 -1.14
C LYS A 67 3.24 1.38 -1.11
N THR A 68 4.39 1.21 -1.76
CA THR A 68 5.48 2.20 -1.78
C THR A 68 5.04 3.46 -2.50
N LEU A 69 4.47 3.33 -3.69
CA LEU A 69 3.96 4.48 -4.44
C LEU A 69 2.75 5.11 -3.75
N ALA A 70 1.86 4.29 -3.17
CA ALA A 70 0.74 4.80 -2.39
C ALA A 70 1.21 5.63 -1.17
N ALA A 71 2.24 5.19 -0.45
CA ALA A 71 2.82 5.93 0.66
C ALA A 71 3.45 7.26 0.21
N GLN A 72 4.16 7.25 -0.94
CA GLN A 72 4.71 8.46 -1.52
C GLN A 72 3.61 9.46 -1.90
N LEU A 73 2.57 9.01 -2.61
CA LEU A 73 1.43 9.84 -3.00
C LEU A 73 0.68 10.39 -1.78
N TYR A 74 0.46 9.55 -0.77
CA TYR A 74 -0.14 9.98 0.50
C TYR A 74 0.65 11.14 1.12
N GLY A 75 1.98 11.02 1.22
CA GLY A 75 2.83 12.09 1.75
C GLY A 75 2.79 13.35 0.89
N GLU A 76 2.83 13.23 -0.44
CA GLU A 76 2.74 14.37 -1.37
C GLU A 76 1.36 15.07 -1.26
N PHE A 77 0.26 14.34 -1.28
CA PHE A 77 -1.09 14.93 -1.14
C PHE A 77 -1.33 15.53 0.25
N LYS A 78 -0.80 14.92 1.32
CA LYS A 78 -0.87 15.48 2.68
C LYS A 78 -0.10 16.82 2.78
N ALA A 79 1.01 16.94 2.06
CA ALA A 79 1.74 18.20 1.97
C ALA A 79 1.00 19.25 1.14
N PHE A 80 0.33 18.86 0.05
CA PHE A 80 -0.47 19.76 -0.77
C PHE A 80 -1.79 20.18 -0.12
N PHE A 81 -2.38 19.34 0.71
CA PHE A 81 -3.66 19.58 1.38
C PHE A 81 -3.56 19.43 2.91
N PRO A 82 -2.74 20.26 3.58
CA PRO A 82 -2.48 20.11 5.02
C PRO A 82 -3.69 20.37 5.91
N HIS A 83 -4.73 21.02 5.38
CA HIS A 83 -5.94 21.37 6.12
C HIS A 83 -7.15 20.47 5.78
N ASN A 84 -7.00 19.60 4.79
CA ASN A 84 -8.04 18.68 4.33
C ASN A 84 -7.78 17.25 4.82
N ALA A 85 -8.76 16.39 4.65
CA ALA A 85 -8.64 15.00 5.05
C ALA A 85 -7.96 14.17 3.98
N VAL A 86 -6.69 13.86 4.17
CA VAL A 86 -5.92 12.95 3.32
C VAL A 86 -5.69 11.66 4.08
N GLU A 87 -6.18 10.54 3.54
CA GLU A 87 -6.23 9.25 4.19
C GLU A 87 -5.51 8.16 3.38
N TYR A 88 -5.16 7.06 4.04
CA TYR A 88 -4.38 5.97 3.45
C TYR A 88 -5.12 4.64 3.57
N PHE A 89 -5.31 3.93 2.45
CA PHE A 89 -6.06 2.70 2.41
C PHE A 89 -5.33 1.61 1.61
N VAL A 90 -4.47 0.86 2.27
CA VAL A 90 -3.71 -0.26 1.67
C VAL A 90 -3.97 -1.55 2.43
N SER A 91 -3.41 -2.67 1.99
CA SER A 91 -3.48 -3.91 2.74
C SER A 91 -2.83 -3.76 4.12
N TYR A 92 -3.55 -4.10 5.17
CA TYR A 92 -3.09 -4.02 6.57
C TYR A 92 -2.23 -5.20 7.02
N TYR A 93 -1.94 -6.14 6.12
CA TYR A 93 -1.04 -7.24 6.40
C TYR A 93 0.41 -6.85 6.13
N ASP A 94 1.29 -7.03 7.13
CA ASP A 94 2.74 -6.98 6.94
C ASP A 94 3.22 -8.28 6.29
N TYR A 95 2.64 -9.40 6.73
CA TYR A 95 2.80 -10.71 6.13
C TYR A 95 1.43 -11.33 5.89
N TYR A 96 1.22 -11.97 4.75
CA TYR A 96 -0.02 -12.64 4.42
C TYR A 96 0.24 -13.90 3.59
N GLN A 97 -0.06 -15.05 4.20
CA GLN A 97 -0.16 -16.33 3.52
C GLN A 97 -1.63 -16.75 3.50
N PRO A 98 -2.29 -16.71 2.34
CA PRO A 98 -3.67 -17.16 2.25
C PRO A 98 -3.76 -18.66 2.50
N GLU A 99 -4.89 -19.11 3.07
CA GLU A 99 -5.14 -20.54 3.14
C GLU A 99 -5.21 -21.14 1.73
N ALA A 100 -4.63 -22.31 1.56
CA ALA A 100 -4.58 -23.01 0.29
C ALA A 100 -4.53 -24.52 0.50
N TYR A 101 -4.90 -25.27 -0.51
CA TYR A 101 -4.71 -26.71 -0.54
C TYR A 101 -4.00 -27.14 -1.81
N VAL A 102 -3.00 -27.98 -1.66
CA VAL A 102 -2.19 -28.54 -2.76
C VAL A 102 -2.55 -30.03 -2.91
N PRO A 103 -3.45 -30.40 -3.86
CA PRO A 103 -3.92 -31.77 -3.99
C PRO A 103 -2.82 -32.79 -4.29
N SER A 104 -1.79 -32.39 -5.04
CA SER A 104 -0.69 -33.28 -5.42
C SER A 104 0.16 -33.77 -4.26
N SER A 105 0.22 -33.02 -3.16
CA SER A 105 0.98 -33.36 -1.95
C SER A 105 0.09 -33.56 -0.73
N ASP A 106 -1.23 -33.51 -0.89
CA ASP A 106 -2.23 -33.55 0.21
C ASP A 106 -1.85 -32.58 1.35
N THR A 107 -1.45 -31.37 0.97
CA THR A 107 -0.95 -30.37 1.94
C THR A 107 -1.95 -29.24 2.06
N PHE A 108 -2.50 -29.07 3.26
CA PHE A 108 -3.28 -27.89 3.62
C PHE A 108 -2.35 -26.83 4.21
N ILE A 109 -2.39 -25.64 3.65
CA ILE A 109 -1.67 -24.47 4.11
C ILE A 109 -2.66 -23.60 4.88
N GLU A 110 -2.48 -23.47 6.18
CA GLU A 110 -3.30 -22.57 6.99
C GLU A 110 -3.05 -21.11 6.63
N LYS A 111 -4.10 -20.29 6.83
CA LYS A 111 -3.96 -18.82 6.73
C LYS A 111 -3.01 -18.38 7.85
N ASP A 112 -1.93 -17.72 7.45
CA ASP A 112 -0.99 -17.05 8.37
C ASP A 112 -0.89 -15.58 8.00
N SER A 113 -1.00 -14.70 8.98
CA SER A 113 -0.99 -13.27 8.73
C SER A 113 -0.55 -12.48 9.95
N SER A 114 0.27 -11.47 9.70
CA SER A 114 0.62 -10.44 10.67
C SER A 114 -0.11 -9.15 10.29
N ILE A 115 -0.90 -8.63 11.22
CA ILE A 115 -1.70 -7.41 11.03
C ILE A 115 -0.90 -6.21 11.54
N ASN A 116 -0.81 -5.18 10.72
CA ASN A 116 -0.29 -3.89 11.11
C ASN A 116 -1.44 -3.03 11.66
N GLU A 117 -1.50 -2.89 12.97
CA GLU A 117 -2.56 -2.15 13.67
C GLU A 117 -2.64 -0.67 13.25
N HIS A 118 -1.51 -0.06 12.92
CA HIS A 118 -1.49 1.33 12.45
C HIS A 118 -2.14 1.46 11.06
N ILE A 119 -1.84 0.55 10.14
CA ILE A 119 -2.49 0.55 8.81
C ILE A 119 -3.98 0.20 8.95
N GLU A 120 -4.37 -0.69 9.86
CA GLU A 120 -5.78 -0.98 10.14
C GLU A 120 -6.52 0.28 10.63
N GLN A 121 -5.93 1.01 11.54
CA GLN A 121 -6.45 2.30 12.01
C GLN A 121 -6.63 3.31 10.86
N MET A 122 -5.62 3.46 9.98
CA MET A 122 -5.70 4.35 8.82
C MET A 122 -6.82 3.95 7.86
N ARG A 123 -7.08 2.66 7.68
CA ARG A 123 -8.21 2.16 6.87
C ARG A 123 -9.56 2.53 7.48
N LEU A 124 -9.71 2.42 8.80
CA LEU A 124 -10.92 2.84 9.51
C LEU A 124 -11.11 4.36 9.41
N ALA A 125 -10.03 5.13 9.54
CA ALA A 125 -10.06 6.58 9.34
C ALA A 125 -10.51 6.94 7.92
N ALA A 126 -10.01 6.25 6.90
CA ALA A 126 -10.36 6.51 5.50
C ALA A 126 -11.85 6.28 5.23
N THR A 127 -12.43 5.16 5.68
CA THR A 127 -13.87 4.88 5.50
C THR A 127 -14.76 5.85 6.27
N LYS A 128 -14.40 6.18 7.51
CA LYS A 128 -15.08 7.22 8.29
C LYS A 128 -15.06 8.56 7.57
N THR A 129 -13.90 8.96 7.06
CA THR A 129 -13.69 10.24 6.38
C THR A 129 -14.55 10.34 5.12
N LEU A 130 -14.59 9.30 4.28
CA LEU A 130 -15.44 9.24 3.09
C LEU A 130 -16.94 9.38 3.41
N LEU A 131 -17.39 8.87 4.56
CA LEU A 131 -18.79 8.97 5.01
C LEU A 131 -19.14 10.27 5.69
N SER A 132 -18.16 11.05 6.15
CA SER A 132 -18.39 12.20 7.01
C SER A 132 -17.88 13.54 6.48
N ARG A 133 -17.01 13.54 5.45
CA ARG A 133 -16.35 14.74 4.93
C ARG A 133 -16.41 14.83 3.41
N PRO A 134 -16.80 15.98 2.84
CA PRO A 134 -16.78 16.20 1.40
C PRO A 134 -15.38 16.51 0.83
N ASP A 135 -14.42 16.88 1.71
CA ASP A 135 -13.03 17.23 1.36
C ASP A 135 -12.06 16.07 1.63
N ALA A 136 -12.47 14.85 1.29
CA ALA A 136 -11.70 13.63 1.50
C ALA A 136 -10.84 13.27 0.27
N ILE A 137 -9.55 13.00 0.49
CA ILE A 137 -8.65 12.35 -0.47
C ILE A 137 -8.21 11.03 0.13
N VAL A 138 -8.49 9.91 -0.52
CA VAL A 138 -8.05 8.59 -0.07
C VAL A 138 -7.05 8.04 -1.07
N VAL A 139 -5.83 7.75 -0.61
CA VAL A 139 -4.81 7.07 -1.42
C VAL A 139 -4.85 5.58 -1.12
N ALA A 140 -5.12 4.77 -2.13
CA ALA A 140 -5.33 3.34 -1.99
C ALA A 140 -4.50 2.50 -2.97
N THR A 141 -4.42 1.21 -2.70
CA THR A 141 -3.92 0.21 -3.65
C THR A 141 -5.07 -0.66 -4.15
N VAL A 142 -4.76 -1.70 -4.92
CA VAL A 142 -5.72 -2.70 -5.36
C VAL A 142 -6.49 -3.38 -4.20
N SER A 143 -6.05 -3.21 -2.95
CA SER A 143 -6.84 -3.63 -1.76
C SER A 143 -8.22 -2.98 -1.68
N ALA A 144 -8.44 -1.85 -2.37
CA ALA A 144 -9.72 -1.16 -2.45
C ALA A 144 -10.84 -1.97 -3.16
N ILE A 145 -10.49 -2.96 -4.00
CA ILE A 145 -11.46 -3.81 -4.69
C ILE A 145 -11.84 -5.07 -3.91
N TYR A 146 -11.24 -5.28 -2.72
CA TYR A 146 -11.59 -6.41 -1.85
C TYR A 146 -12.77 -6.08 -0.95
N GLY A 147 -13.45 -7.14 -0.49
CA GLY A 147 -14.62 -7.02 0.36
C GLY A 147 -14.37 -6.24 1.65
N LEU A 148 -15.31 -5.37 1.95
CA LEU A 148 -15.50 -4.65 3.21
C LEU A 148 -16.91 -4.89 3.73
N GLY A 149 -17.22 -4.43 4.94
CA GLY A 149 -18.61 -4.30 5.38
C GLY A 149 -19.37 -3.27 4.54
N ALA A 150 -20.69 -3.43 4.44
CA ALA A 150 -21.51 -2.47 3.71
C ALA A 150 -21.52 -1.10 4.43
N PRO A 151 -21.45 0.02 3.70
CA PRO A 151 -21.47 1.36 4.32
C PRO A 151 -22.75 1.62 5.11
N GLU A 152 -23.90 1.08 4.69
CA GLU A 152 -25.17 1.20 5.39
C GLU A 152 -25.12 0.52 6.76
N ASP A 153 -24.50 -0.65 6.85
CA ASP A 153 -24.33 -1.37 8.11
C ASP A 153 -23.36 -0.64 9.04
N TYR A 154 -22.26 -0.16 8.50
CA TYR A 154 -21.28 0.62 9.23
C TYR A 154 -21.89 1.93 9.80
N LEU A 155 -22.73 2.60 9.02
CA LEU A 155 -23.45 3.80 9.46
C LEU A 155 -24.57 3.51 10.45
N SER A 156 -25.30 2.39 10.31
CA SER A 156 -26.42 2.04 11.19
C SER A 156 -25.96 1.71 12.60
N LEU A 157 -24.75 1.17 12.74
CA LEU A 157 -24.18 0.79 14.04
C LEU A 157 -23.53 1.96 14.79
N ARG A 158 -23.25 3.10 14.13
CA ARG A 158 -22.58 4.24 14.79
C ARG A 158 -23.32 4.72 16.02
N LEU A 159 -22.59 5.07 17.07
CA LEU A 159 -23.10 5.70 18.28
C LEU A 159 -22.93 7.22 18.17
N ILE A 160 -24.05 7.92 18.12
CA ILE A 160 -24.06 9.39 18.10
C ILE A 160 -24.39 9.88 19.51
N LEU A 161 -23.53 10.71 20.07
CA LEU A 161 -23.69 11.30 21.39
C LEU A 161 -23.80 12.80 21.27
N SER A 162 -24.78 13.40 21.97
CA SER A 162 -24.96 14.86 22.05
C SER A 162 -25.01 15.27 23.49
N LYS A 163 -24.42 16.41 23.81
CA LYS A 163 -24.54 17.00 25.15
C LYS A 163 -26.01 17.30 25.44
N GLY A 164 -26.48 16.92 26.64
CA GLY A 164 -27.89 17.09 27.08
C GLY A 164 -28.81 15.94 26.63
N GLU A 165 -28.29 14.93 25.94
CA GLU A 165 -29.03 13.74 25.52
C GLU A 165 -29.23 12.79 26.71
N ARG A 166 -30.45 12.23 26.87
CA ARG A 166 -30.70 11.20 27.87
C ARG A 166 -30.34 9.82 27.32
N ILE A 167 -29.43 9.14 28.01
CA ILE A 167 -28.99 7.80 27.69
C ILE A 167 -28.64 7.03 28.96
N ASP A 168 -29.18 5.83 29.12
CA ASP A 168 -28.81 4.95 30.24
C ASP A 168 -27.37 4.44 30.05
N GLN A 169 -26.61 4.41 31.14
CA GLN A 169 -25.22 3.96 31.11
C GLN A 169 -25.06 2.52 30.58
N ARG A 170 -26.03 1.63 30.91
CA ARG A 170 -25.98 0.24 30.42
C ARG A 170 -26.25 0.17 28.91
N ASP A 171 -27.16 1.00 28.42
CA ASP A 171 -27.45 1.07 26.98
C ASP A 171 -26.24 1.60 26.22
N LEU A 172 -25.54 2.59 26.76
CA LEU A 172 -24.30 3.12 26.21
C LEU A 172 -23.19 2.02 26.15
N ILE A 173 -23.01 1.28 27.25
CA ILE A 173 -22.04 0.16 27.32
C ILE A 173 -22.42 -0.96 26.35
N ASN A 174 -23.70 -1.32 26.29
CA ASN A 174 -24.17 -2.33 25.33
C ASN A 174 -23.92 -1.92 23.88
N HIS A 175 -24.17 -0.65 23.55
CA HIS A 175 -23.92 -0.12 22.22
C HIS A 175 -22.43 -0.14 21.87
N LEU A 176 -21.54 0.27 22.78
CA LEU A 176 -20.08 0.16 22.59
C LEU A 176 -19.65 -1.29 22.34
N THR A 177 -20.25 -2.25 23.05
CA THR A 177 -19.98 -3.68 22.83
C THR A 177 -20.49 -4.16 21.46
N GLN A 178 -21.64 -3.68 20.99
CA GLN A 178 -22.15 -3.94 19.64
C GLN A 178 -21.22 -3.36 18.56
N LEU A 179 -20.59 -2.22 18.82
CA LEU A 179 -19.54 -1.63 17.99
C LEU A 179 -18.21 -2.41 18.02
N GLN A 180 -18.17 -3.54 18.74
CA GLN A 180 -17.01 -4.41 18.92
C GLN A 180 -15.88 -3.80 19.78
N TYR A 181 -16.16 -2.75 20.59
CA TYR A 181 -15.21 -2.24 21.56
C TYR A 181 -15.08 -3.20 22.74
N THR A 182 -13.87 -3.35 23.23
CA THR A 182 -13.56 -4.23 24.36
C THR A 182 -13.45 -3.41 25.64
N ARG A 183 -14.12 -3.84 26.71
CA ARG A 183 -13.98 -3.21 28.03
C ARG A 183 -12.63 -3.54 28.64
N ASN A 184 -11.86 -2.53 29.02
CA ASN A 184 -10.57 -2.69 29.70
C ASN A 184 -10.39 -1.57 30.74
N GLU A 185 -10.43 -1.91 32.00
CA GLU A 185 -10.34 -0.94 33.10
C GLU A 185 -8.90 -0.50 33.42
N TYR A 186 -7.91 -1.28 32.97
CA TYR A 186 -6.49 -1.06 33.29
C TYR A 186 -5.80 -0.19 32.26
N GLU A 187 -5.97 -0.51 30.99
CA GLU A 187 -5.28 0.12 29.90
C GLU A 187 -6.29 0.61 28.83
N LEU A 188 -6.25 1.90 28.52
CA LEU A 188 -7.08 2.48 27.49
C LEU A 188 -6.32 2.47 26.15
N GLN A 189 -6.58 1.44 25.35
CA GLN A 189 -6.02 1.26 24.01
C GLN A 189 -7.05 1.55 22.94
N ARG A 190 -6.63 1.70 21.69
CA ARG A 190 -7.54 1.85 20.56
C ARG A 190 -8.55 0.71 20.48
N GLY A 191 -9.81 1.05 20.26
CA GLY A 191 -10.89 0.07 20.21
C GLY A 191 -11.25 -0.51 21.57
N THR A 192 -10.88 0.15 22.67
CA THR A 192 -11.31 -0.20 24.04
C THR A 192 -12.06 0.94 24.70
N PHE A 193 -12.82 0.61 25.75
CA PHE A 193 -13.44 1.57 26.64
C PHE A 193 -13.26 1.15 28.09
N ARG A 194 -13.32 2.11 29.00
CA ARG A 194 -13.33 1.87 30.46
C ARG A 194 -14.44 2.67 31.14
N VAL A 195 -14.90 2.18 32.29
CA VAL A 195 -16.01 2.78 33.03
C VAL A 195 -15.57 3.07 34.46
N ARG A 196 -15.65 4.31 34.89
CA ARG A 196 -15.31 4.75 36.26
C ARG A 196 -16.45 5.60 36.83
N GLY A 197 -17.35 4.94 37.55
CA GLY A 197 -18.57 5.60 38.01
C GLY A 197 -19.46 6.01 36.83
N GLU A 198 -19.78 7.26 36.73
CA GLU A 198 -20.58 7.84 35.64
C GLU A 198 -19.72 8.38 34.47
N VAL A 199 -18.42 8.10 34.49
CA VAL A 199 -17.49 8.50 33.44
C VAL A 199 -17.12 7.28 32.57
N ILE A 200 -17.30 7.44 31.28
CA ILE A 200 -16.91 6.42 30.27
C ILE A 200 -15.85 7.04 29.36
N ASP A 201 -14.68 6.44 29.35
CA ASP A 201 -13.61 6.78 28.43
C ASP A 201 -13.59 5.78 27.28
N VAL A 202 -13.58 6.25 26.04
CA VAL A 202 -13.53 5.44 24.81
C VAL A 202 -12.33 5.88 23.98
N PHE A 203 -11.50 4.94 23.53
CA PHE A 203 -10.47 5.27 22.54
C PHE A 203 -10.93 4.80 21.15
N PRO A 204 -11.39 5.72 20.30
CA PRO A 204 -11.90 5.35 18.98
C PRO A 204 -10.87 4.58 18.17
N ALA A 205 -11.31 3.54 17.46
CA ALA A 205 -10.41 2.63 16.73
C ALA A 205 -9.70 3.33 15.55
N GLU A 206 -10.31 4.37 15.00
CA GLU A 206 -9.79 5.18 13.90
C GLU A 206 -8.90 6.36 14.36
N SER A 207 -8.86 6.64 15.67
CA SER A 207 -8.08 7.76 16.22
C SER A 207 -6.62 7.37 16.42
N ASP A 208 -5.68 8.28 16.15
CA ASP A 208 -4.27 8.09 16.38
C ASP A 208 -3.82 8.50 17.78
N SER A 209 -4.45 9.52 18.38
CA SER A 209 -3.96 10.16 19.58
C SER A 209 -5.03 10.77 20.51
N GLU A 210 -6.31 10.77 20.13
CA GLU A 210 -7.36 11.39 20.90
C GLU A 210 -8.36 10.35 21.42
N ALA A 211 -8.60 10.31 22.73
CA ALA A 211 -9.65 9.52 23.35
C ALA A 211 -10.84 10.40 23.74
N LEU A 212 -12.02 9.78 23.80
CA LEU A 212 -13.28 10.41 24.13
C LEU A 212 -13.62 10.14 25.59
N ARG A 213 -13.98 11.17 26.35
CA ARG A 213 -14.56 11.07 27.69
C ARG A 213 -16.00 11.53 27.67
N ILE A 214 -16.88 10.69 28.18
CA ILE A 214 -18.31 10.91 28.31
C ILE A 214 -18.61 10.95 29.81
N GLU A 215 -19.08 12.10 30.30
CA GLU A 215 -19.48 12.28 31.67
C GLU A 215 -21.02 12.29 31.73
N LEU A 216 -21.60 11.35 32.49
CA LEU A 216 -23.04 11.23 32.68
C LEU A 216 -23.42 11.83 34.03
N PHE A 217 -24.59 12.41 34.10
CA PHE A 217 -25.22 12.84 35.36
C PHE A 217 -26.72 12.58 35.29
N ASP A 218 -27.26 11.80 36.20
CA ASP A 218 -28.69 11.44 36.27
C ASP A 218 -29.26 10.91 34.93
N GLY A 219 -28.47 10.09 34.22
CA GLY A 219 -28.87 9.53 32.92
C GLY A 219 -28.86 10.53 31.76
N GLU A 220 -28.18 11.66 31.89
CA GLU A 220 -27.99 12.67 30.86
C GLU A 220 -26.48 12.82 30.54
N VAL A 221 -26.13 13.03 29.28
CA VAL A 221 -24.76 13.34 28.85
C VAL A 221 -24.45 14.80 29.27
N GLU A 222 -23.79 14.96 30.40
CA GLU A 222 -23.42 16.27 30.91
C GLU A 222 -22.29 16.90 30.11
N LYS A 223 -21.29 16.09 29.74
CA LYS A 223 -20.10 16.58 29.05
C LYS A 223 -19.49 15.55 28.13
N ILE A 224 -19.01 16.04 27.01
CA ILE A 224 -18.24 15.23 26.02
C ILE A 224 -16.90 15.93 25.80
N THR A 225 -15.79 15.22 26.01
CA THR A 225 -14.44 15.80 25.97
C THR A 225 -13.51 14.90 25.18
N LEU A 226 -12.69 15.50 24.33
CA LEU A 226 -11.52 14.81 23.75
C LEU A 226 -10.30 15.09 24.62
N PHE A 227 -9.54 14.05 24.93
CA PHE A 227 -8.38 14.12 25.79
C PHE A 227 -7.24 13.22 25.27
N ASP A 228 -6.02 13.55 25.66
CA ASP A 228 -4.84 12.72 25.40
C ASP A 228 -4.86 11.50 26.34
N PRO A 229 -4.97 10.26 25.83
CA PRO A 229 -5.06 9.05 26.66
C PRO A 229 -3.80 8.78 27.50
N LEU A 230 -2.64 9.32 27.09
CA LEU A 230 -1.37 9.16 27.80
C LEU A 230 -1.26 10.13 28.99
N THR A 231 -1.54 11.40 28.76
CA THR A 231 -1.39 12.46 29.76
C THR A 231 -2.67 12.72 30.56
N GLY A 232 -3.83 12.35 30.03
CA GLY A 232 -5.16 12.68 30.59
C GLY A 232 -5.55 14.13 30.37
N GLU A 233 -4.76 14.92 29.63
CA GLU A 233 -5.01 16.33 29.41
C GLU A 233 -6.20 16.54 28.47
N THR A 234 -7.12 17.40 28.85
CA THR A 234 -8.27 17.80 28.04
C THR A 234 -7.82 18.65 26.85
N MET A 235 -8.11 18.18 25.64
CA MET A 235 -7.78 18.88 24.41
C MET A 235 -8.90 19.83 23.98
N ARG A 236 -10.15 19.34 23.99
CA ARG A 236 -11.33 20.15 23.59
C ARG A 236 -12.65 19.58 24.12
N ASN A 237 -13.63 20.45 24.33
CA ASN A 237 -15.01 20.07 24.64
C ASN A 237 -15.80 19.95 23.32
N MET A 238 -16.68 18.94 23.25
CA MET A 238 -17.51 18.66 22.09
C MET A 238 -19.00 18.85 22.47
N GLN A 239 -19.80 19.37 21.54
CA GLN A 239 -21.26 19.39 21.67
C GLN A 239 -21.87 18.08 21.20
N ARG A 240 -21.23 17.43 20.23
CA ARG A 240 -21.63 16.17 19.64
C ARG A 240 -20.41 15.38 19.21
N PHE A 241 -20.47 14.06 19.36
CA PHE A 241 -19.43 13.15 18.88
C PHE A 241 -20.07 11.87 18.33
N THR A 242 -19.42 11.26 17.32
CA THR A 242 -19.87 9.99 16.74
C THR A 242 -18.78 8.96 16.90
N VAL A 243 -19.09 7.85 17.58
CA VAL A 243 -18.21 6.69 17.70
C VAL A 243 -18.58 5.70 16.59
N TYR A 244 -17.61 5.30 15.79
CA TYR A 244 -17.78 4.35 14.71
C TYR A 244 -17.37 2.94 15.14
N PRO A 245 -17.83 1.87 14.44
CA PRO A 245 -17.43 0.50 14.75
C PRO A 245 -15.92 0.28 14.73
N LYS A 246 -15.44 -0.58 15.61
CA LYS A 246 -14.00 -0.95 15.70
C LYS A 246 -13.49 -1.69 14.46
N THR A 247 -14.36 -2.29 13.68
CA THR A 247 -14.02 -3.08 12.49
C THR A 247 -15.01 -2.81 11.36
N HIS A 248 -14.57 -2.94 10.12
CA HIS A 248 -15.44 -2.87 8.95
C HIS A 248 -16.48 -4.01 8.87
N TYR A 249 -16.22 -5.12 9.57
CA TYR A 249 -17.09 -6.30 9.58
C TYR A 249 -18.01 -6.35 10.82
N ALA A 250 -18.23 -5.23 11.49
CA ALA A 250 -19.18 -5.15 12.57
C ALA A 250 -20.59 -5.47 12.02
N THR A 251 -21.27 -6.39 12.66
CA THR A 251 -22.64 -6.79 12.31
C THR A 251 -23.45 -7.03 13.57
N THR A 252 -24.77 -6.88 13.48
CA THR A 252 -25.64 -7.12 14.63
C THR A 252 -25.73 -8.61 14.95
N ARG A 253 -25.95 -8.94 16.23
CA ARG A 253 -26.15 -10.34 16.66
C ARG A 253 -27.31 -11.02 15.92
N GLU A 254 -28.37 -10.27 15.63
CA GLU A 254 -29.53 -10.77 14.88
C GLU A 254 -29.13 -11.23 13.46
N ARG A 255 -28.30 -10.44 12.77
CA ARG A 255 -27.77 -10.82 11.44
C ARG A 255 -26.84 -12.03 11.51
N VAL A 256 -25.98 -12.11 12.55
CA VAL A 256 -25.11 -13.29 12.74
C VAL A 256 -25.98 -14.55 12.92
N LEU A 257 -27.02 -14.50 13.75
CA LEU A 257 -27.92 -15.64 13.97
C LEU A 257 -28.72 -15.99 12.71
N ALA A 258 -29.19 -15.00 11.95
CA ALA A 258 -29.83 -15.23 10.67
C ALA A 258 -28.89 -15.88 9.65
N ALA A 259 -27.61 -15.43 9.61
CA ALA A 259 -26.59 -16.05 8.77
C ALA A 259 -26.32 -17.50 9.16
N VAL A 260 -26.26 -17.81 10.44
CA VAL A 260 -26.08 -19.18 10.95
C VAL A 260 -27.15 -20.13 10.39
N GLU A 261 -28.41 -19.69 10.32
CA GLU A 261 -29.49 -20.54 9.77
C GLU A 261 -29.32 -20.79 8.26
N THR A 262 -28.93 -19.77 7.51
CA THR A 262 -28.67 -19.94 6.06
C THR A 262 -27.40 -20.75 5.77
N ILE A 263 -26.36 -20.65 6.62
CA ILE A 263 -25.17 -21.50 6.55
C ILE A 263 -25.50 -22.97 6.79
N LYS A 264 -26.38 -23.28 7.76
CA LYS A 264 -26.85 -24.67 8.02
C LYS A 264 -27.54 -25.26 6.81
N VAL A 265 -28.36 -24.48 6.11
CA VAL A 265 -29.03 -24.92 4.89
C VAL A 265 -28.00 -25.23 3.80
N GLU A 266 -27.07 -24.32 3.52
CA GLU A 266 -26.03 -24.55 2.52
C GLU A 266 -25.13 -25.75 2.87
N LEU A 267 -24.78 -25.91 4.15
CA LEU A 267 -23.99 -27.05 4.62
C LEU A 267 -24.72 -28.39 4.31
N LYS A 268 -26.01 -28.46 4.65
CA LYS A 268 -26.80 -29.65 4.38
C LYS A 268 -26.83 -30.01 2.90
N GLU A 269 -27.16 -29.05 2.04
CA GLU A 269 -27.17 -29.21 0.59
C GLU A 269 -25.82 -29.68 0.03
N ARG A 270 -24.73 -29.06 0.52
CA ARG A 270 -23.39 -29.42 0.06
C ARG A 270 -22.97 -30.81 0.54
N LEU A 271 -23.32 -31.21 1.75
CA LEU A 271 -23.04 -32.56 2.26
C LEU A 271 -23.78 -33.61 1.45
N GLU A 272 -25.07 -33.41 1.11
CA GLU A 272 -25.84 -34.30 0.25
C GLU A 272 -25.16 -34.50 -1.12
N GLN A 273 -24.64 -33.44 -1.72
CA GLN A 273 -23.89 -33.50 -2.98
C GLN A 273 -22.59 -34.31 -2.82
N LEU A 274 -21.79 -34.03 -1.79
CA LEU A 274 -20.51 -34.73 -1.56
C LEU A 274 -20.73 -36.22 -1.27
N TYR A 275 -21.78 -36.59 -0.53
CA TYR A 275 -22.15 -37.98 -0.31
C TYR A 275 -22.60 -38.69 -1.61
N ALA A 276 -23.38 -37.99 -2.45
CA ALA A 276 -23.79 -38.50 -3.75
C ALA A 276 -22.60 -38.75 -4.70
N GLU A 277 -21.55 -37.92 -4.57
CA GLU A 277 -20.29 -38.05 -5.32
C GLU A 277 -19.29 -39.03 -4.67
N ASN A 278 -19.66 -39.68 -3.56
CA ASN A 278 -18.81 -40.57 -2.76
C ASN A 278 -17.52 -39.91 -2.21
N LYS A 279 -17.59 -38.61 -1.97
CA LYS A 279 -16.48 -37.77 -1.38
C LYS A 279 -16.65 -37.74 0.15
N LEU A 280 -16.41 -38.88 0.81
CA LEU A 280 -16.72 -39.05 2.25
C LEU A 280 -15.74 -38.22 3.15
N VAL A 281 -14.48 -38.12 2.77
CA VAL A 281 -13.47 -37.38 3.52
C VAL A 281 -13.76 -35.91 3.46
N GLU A 282 -14.07 -35.37 2.28
CA GLU A 282 -14.42 -33.99 2.04
C GLU A 282 -15.71 -33.61 2.80
N ALA A 283 -16.73 -34.51 2.79
CA ALA A 283 -17.95 -34.29 3.53
C ALA A 283 -17.73 -34.23 5.05
N GLN A 284 -16.92 -35.12 5.61
CA GLN A 284 -16.60 -35.12 7.03
C GLN A 284 -15.82 -33.87 7.44
N ARG A 285 -14.81 -33.51 6.66
CA ARG A 285 -13.98 -32.31 6.88
C ARG A 285 -14.84 -31.05 6.88
N LEU A 286 -15.69 -30.90 5.86
CA LEU A 286 -16.59 -29.76 5.74
C LEU A 286 -17.57 -29.66 6.90
N ALA A 287 -18.18 -30.79 7.27
CA ALA A 287 -19.11 -30.83 8.39
C ALA A 287 -18.50 -30.41 9.70
N GLN A 288 -17.36 -30.99 10.05
CA GLN A 288 -16.65 -30.66 11.31
C GLN A 288 -16.26 -29.19 11.38
N ARG A 289 -15.66 -28.66 10.31
CA ARG A 289 -15.21 -27.26 10.27
C ARG A 289 -16.37 -26.29 10.36
N THR A 290 -17.40 -26.50 9.53
CA THR A 290 -18.53 -25.57 9.47
C THR A 290 -19.38 -25.61 10.73
N GLN A 291 -19.54 -26.76 11.38
CA GLN A 291 -20.24 -26.87 12.66
C GLN A 291 -19.49 -26.09 13.76
N PHE A 292 -18.17 -26.25 13.83
CA PHE A 292 -17.37 -25.48 14.77
C PHE A 292 -17.50 -23.96 14.54
N ASP A 293 -17.42 -23.52 13.28
CA ASP A 293 -17.58 -22.10 12.93
C ASP A 293 -18.99 -21.57 13.30
N ILE A 294 -20.05 -22.37 13.09
CA ILE A 294 -21.44 -22.06 13.49
C ILE A 294 -21.56 -21.87 15.01
N GLU A 295 -20.98 -22.78 15.79
CA GLU A 295 -21.01 -22.71 17.26
C GLU A 295 -20.29 -21.43 17.74
N MET A 296 -19.12 -21.14 17.20
CA MET A 296 -18.38 -19.91 17.53
C MET A 296 -19.16 -18.64 17.16
N MET A 297 -19.80 -18.62 15.99
CA MET A 297 -20.62 -17.49 15.58
C MET A 297 -21.85 -17.31 16.46
N ALA A 298 -22.52 -18.40 16.87
CA ALA A 298 -23.70 -18.35 17.72
C ALA A 298 -23.38 -17.87 19.16
N GLU A 299 -22.28 -18.35 19.75
CA GLU A 299 -21.91 -18.08 21.14
C GLU A 299 -21.14 -16.76 21.28
N VAL A 300 -20.13 -16.56 20.44
CA VAL A 300 -19.17 -15.44 20.53
C VAL A 300 -19.50 -14.31 19.55
N GLY A 301 -20.29 -14.60 18.51
CA GLY A 301 -20.58 -13.64 17.41
C GLY A 301 -19.48 -13.56 16.34
N PHE A 302 -18.45 -14.40 16.42
CA PHE A 302 -17.29 -14.39 15.53
C PHE A 302 -16.66 -15.78 15.40
N CYS A 303 -16.04 -16.08 14.25
CA CYS A 303 -15.19 -17.26 14.06
C CYS A 303 -13.97 -16.90 13.20
N ASN A 304 -12.91 -17.70 13.29
CA ASN A 304 -11.73 -17.55 12.44
C ASN A 304 -12.10 -17.81 10.97
N GLY A 305 -11.84 -16.83 10.10
CA GLY A 305 -12.23 -16.90 8.70
C GLY A 305 -13.70 -16.53 8.44
N ILE A 306 -14.32 -15.73 9.32
CA ILE A 306 -15.70 -15.25 9.20
C ILE A 306 -15.98 -14.60 7.83
N GLU A 307 -14.95 -14.05 7.20
CA GLU A 307 -15.03 -13.49 5.84
C GLU A 307 -15.49 -14.51 4.79
N ASN A 308 -15.27 -15.81 5.00
CA ASN A 308 -15.76 -16.86 4.09
C ASN A 308 -17.28 -17.03 4.12
N TYR A 309 -17.93 -16.45 5.11
CA TYR A 309 -19.39 -16.41 5.27
C TYR A 309 -19.99 -15.06 4.92
N SER A 310 -19.23 -14.17 4.27
CA SER A 310 -19.63 -12.79 3.96
C SER A 310 -20.94 -12.70 3.19
N ARG A 311 -21.23 -13.65 2.26
CA ARG A 311 -22.49 -13.71 1.55
C ARG A 311 -23.70 -13.84 2.50
N HIS A 312 -23.61 -14.72 3.48
CA HIS A 312 -24.66 -14.95 4.47
C HIS A 312 -24.82 -13.75 5.42
N LEU A 313 -23.70 -13.17 5.85
CA LEU A 313 -23.70 -11.99 6.74
C LEU A 313 -24.26 -10.73 6.07
N THR A 314 -24.04 -10.58 4.77
CA THR A 314 -24.54 -9.42 4.01
C THR A 314 -25.92 -9.65 3.39
N GLY A 315 -26.42 -10.88 3.41
CA GLY A 315 -27.72 -11.24 2.79
C GLY A 315 -27.74 -11.17 1.27
N LYS A 316 -26.56 -11.20 0.63
CA LYS A 316 -26.44 -11.15 -0.85
C LYS A 316 -26.71 -12.49 -1.49
N ASN A 317 -27.11 -12.47 -2.76
CA ASN A 317 -27.31 -13.67 -3.56
C ASN A 317 -25.97 -14.27 -4.00
N ALA A 318 -25.98 -15.55 -4.38
CA ALA A 318 -24.81 -16.22 -4.90
C ALA A 318 -24.27 -15.53 -6.15
N GLY A 319 -22.97 -15.29 -6.19
CA GLY A 319 -22.28 -14.62 -7.30
C GLY A 319 -22.33 -13.09 -7.28
N GLU A 320 -23.10 -12.47 -6.40
CA GLU A 320 -23.06 -11.01 -6.23
C GLU A 320 -21.72 -10.55 -5.63
N PRO A 321 -21.16 -9.42 -6.11
CA PRO A 321 -19.90 -8.90 -5.57
C PRO A 321 -20.08 -8.37 -4.14
N PRO A 322 -19.06 -8.53 -3.28
CA PRO A 322 -19.08 -7.97 -1.94
C PRO A 322 -19.07 -6.43 -2.00
N PRO A 323 -19.50 -5.73 -0.94
CA PRO A 323 -19.23 -4.31 -0.77
C PRO A 323 -17.72 -4.06 -0.70
N THR A 324 -17.27 -2.96 -1.25
CA THR A 324 -15.86 -2.57 -1.32
C THR A 324 -15.68 -1.09 -0.98
N LEU A 325 -14.47 -0.57 -1.01
CA LEU A 325 -14.23 0.86 -0.78
C LEU A 325 -14.99 1.74 -1.79
N PHE A 326 -15.26 1.24 -3.00
CA PHE A 326 -16.02 1.97 -4.02
C PHE A 326 -17.48 2.23 -3.61
N ASP A 327 -18.04 1.39 -2.76
CA ASP A 327 -19.41 1.57 -2.23
C ASP A 327 -19.48 2.69 -1.16
N TYR A 328 -18.34 3.14 -0.63
CA TYR A 328 -18.21 4.28 0.29
C TYR A 328 -18.04 5.62 -0.43
N LEU A 329 -17.76 5.61 -1.73
CA LEU A 329 -17.57 6.82 -2.53
C LEU A 329 -18.92 7.43 -2.94
N PRO A 330 -19.07 8.77 -2.88
CA PRO A 330 -20.23 9.40 -3.49
C PRO A 330 -20.21 9.24 -5.02
N PRO A 331 -21.39 9.22 -5.68
CA PRO A 331 -21.49 8.98 -7.11
C PRO A 331 -20.76 10.02 -7.99
N ASP A 332 -20.54 11.21 -7.47
CA ASP A 332 -19.88 12.33 -8.15
C ASP A 332 -18.40 12.49 -7.75
N ALA A 333 -17.82 11.50 -7.07
CA ALA A 333 -16.42 11.47 -6.71
C ALA A 333 -15.49 11.48 -7.93
N LEU A 334 -14.25 11.90 -7.73
CA LEU A 334 -13.17 11.77 -8.68
C LEU A 334 -12.34 10.50 -8.40
N LEU A 335 -12.12 9.69 -9.42
CA LEU A 335 -11.18 8.56 -9.34
C LEU A 335 -9.93 8.90 -10.14
N VAL A 336 -8.78 8.77 -9.51
CA VAL A 336 -7.47 8.90 -10.18
C VAL A 336 -6.76 7.57 -10.11
N ILE A 337 -6.32 7.04 -11.25
CA ILE A 337 -5.62 5.76 -11.32
C ILE A 337 -4.19 6.03 -11.76
N ASP A 338 -3.30 6.09 -10.78
CA ASP A 338 -1.88 6.34 -11.04
C ASP A 338 -1.19 5.08 -11.56
N GLU A 339 -0.23 5.29 -12.48
CA GLU A 339 0.43 4.24 -13.25
C GLU A 339 -0.59 3.21 -13.78
N SER A 340 -1.63 3.71 -14.42
CA SER A 340 -2.83 2.95 -14.83
C SER A 340 -2.48 1.73 -15.69
N HIS A 341 -1.44 1.82 -16.53
CA HIS A 341 -0.92 0.72 -17.35
C HIS A 341 -0.48 -0.52 -16.53
N VAL A 342 -0.27 -0.34 -15.22
CA VAL A 342 0.01 -1.43 -14.26
C VAL A 342 -1.20 -1.71 -13.37
N THR A 343 -1.85 -0.66 -12.86
CA THR A 343 -2.95 -0.78 -11.90
C THR A 343 -4.17 -1.49 -12.50
N ILE A 344 -4.54 -1.18 -13.76
CA ILE A 344 -5.69 -1.80 -14.43
C ILE A 344 -5.48 -3.31 -14.67
N PRO A 345 -4.36 -3.77 -15.24
CA PRO A 345 -4.07 -5.20 -15.34
C PRO A 345 -4.08 -5.93 -13.99
N GLN A 346 -3.62 -5.30 -12.90
CA GLN A 346 -3.69 -5.88 -11.57
C GLN A 346 -5.14 -6.10 -11.12
N ILE A 347 -6.03 -5.11 -11.31
CA ILE A 347 -7.46 -5.24 -11.00
C ILE A 347 -8.04 -6.45 -11.72
N GLY A 348 -7.77 -6.60 -13.03
CA GLY A 348 -8.26 -7.73 -13.83
C GLY A 348 -7.70 -9.10 -13.41
N ALA A 349 -6.46 -9.14 -12.88
CA ALA A 349 -5.81 -10.39 -12.50
C ALA A 349 -6.21 -10.91 -11.11
N MET A 350 -6.57 -10.03 -10.17
CA MET A 350 -6.84 -10.40 -8.77
C MET A 350 -7.96 -11.41 -8.63
N PHE A 351 -9.07 -11.24 -9.34
CA PHE A 351 -10.19 -12.17 -9.27
C PHE A 351 -9.82 -13.60 -9.68
N LYS A 352 -9.06 -13.77 -10.77
CA LYS A 352 -8.70 -15.09 -11.31
C LYS A 352 -7.83 -15.87 -10.33
N GLY A 353 -6.85 -15.21 -9.71
CA GLY A 353 -5.96 -15.84 -8.73
C GLY A 353 -6.71 -16.28 -7.45
N ASP A 354 -7.55 -15.41 -6.90
CA ASP A 354 -8.36 -15.74 -5.71
C ASP A 354 -9.36 -16.87 -6.01
N ARG A 355 -10.01 -16.83 -7.15
CA ARG A 355 -11.01 -17.82 -7.57
C ARG A 355 -10.42 -19.22 -7.68
N SER A 356 -9.31 -19.40 -8.39
CA SER A 356 -8.65 -20.69 -8.57
C SER A 356 -8.27 -21.34 -7.23
N ARG A 357 -7.71 -20.56 -6.32
CA ARG A 357 -7.33 -21.03 -4.98
C ARG A 357 -8.53 -21.48 -4.18
N LYS A 358 -9.61 -20.70 -4.17
CA LYS A 358 -10.84 -21.01 -3.39
C LYS A 358 -11.65 -22.15 -3.99
N GLU A 359 -11.69 -22.31 -5.30
CA GLU A 359 -12.31 -23.46 -5.94
C GLU A 359 -11.72 -24.78 -5.43
N THR A 360 -10.39 -24.85 -5.32
CA THR A 360 -9.73 -26.02 -4.73
C THR A 360 -10.14 -26.24 -3.27
N LEU A 361 -10.23 -25.19 -2.44
CA LEU A 361 -10.68 -25.33 -1.06
C LEU A 361 -12.13 -25.83 -0.95
N VAL A 362 -13.01 -25.37 -1.83
CA VAL A 362 -14.41 -25.80 -1.88
C VAL A 362 -14.55 -27.23 -2.40
N GLU A 363 -13.80 -27.60 -3.45
CA GLU A 363 -13.83 -28.93 -4.03
C GLU A 363 -13.40 -30.00 -3.02
N PHE A 364 -12.35 -29.72 -2.24
CA PHE A 364 -11.80 -30.67 -1.26
C PHE A 364 -12.38 -30.53 0.16
N GLY A 365 -13.51 -29.84 0.32
CA GLY A 365 -14.28 -29.79 1.57
C GLY A 365 -13.67 -28.95 2.68
N PHE A 366 -12.79 -28.01 2.38
CA PHE A 366 -12.25 -27.06 3.37
C PHE A 366 -13.15 -25.84 3.59
N ARG A 367 -13.95 -25.46 2.57
CA ARG A 367 -14.87 -24.32 2.63
C ARG A 367 -16.19 -24.63 1.93
N LEU A 368 -17.26 -23.93 2.35
CA LEU A 368 -18.54 -23.95 1.65
C LEU A 368 -18.47 -23.23 0.31
N PRO A 369 -19.35 -23.54 -0.67
CA PRO A 369 -19.41 -22.81 -1.95
C PRO A 369 -19.57 -21.30 -1.81
N SER A 370 -20.25 -20.82 -0.77
CA SER A 370 -20.39 -19.39 -0.46
C SER A 370 -19.06 -18.65 -0.22
N ALA A 371 -18.00 -19.35 0.15
CA ALA A 371 -16.66 -18.77 0.29
C ALA A 371 -16.13 -18.18 -1.03
N LEU A 372 -16.64 -18.64 -2.18
CA LEU A 372 -16.32 -18.11 -3.50
C LEU A 372 -16.81 -16.68 -3.72
N ASP A 373 -17.80 -16.23 -2.93
CA ASP A 373 -18.39 -14.89 -3.04
C ASP A 373 -17.63 -13.85 -2.19
N ASN A 374 -16.80 -14.29 -1.25
CA ASN A 374 -15.79 -13.42 -0.61
C ASN A 374 -14.58 -13.26 -1.55
N ARG A 375 -14.63 -12.33 -2.45
CA ARG A 375 -13.71 -12.19 -3.56
C ARG A 375 -13.47 -10.71 -3.92
N PRO A 376 -12.35 -10.38 -4.59
CA PRO A 376 -12.22 -9.07 -5.18
C PRO A 376 -13.24 -8.86 -6.32
N LEU A 377 -13.50 -7.61 -6.66
CA LEU A 377 -14.30 -7.27 -7.83
C LEU A 377 -13.67 -7.85 -9.10
N ARG A 378 -14.53 -8.26 -10.03
CA ARG A 378 -14.12 -8.47 -11.43
C ARG A 378 -13.87 -7.11 -12.09
N LEU A 379 -13.14 -7.09 -13.20
CA LEU A 379 -12.85 -5.84 -13.90
C LEU A 379 -14.15 -5.13 -14.32
N GLU A 380 -15.11 -5.85 -14.88
CA GLU A 380 -16.40 -5.30 -15.34
C GLU A 380 -17.26 -4.79 -14.16
N GLU A 381 -17.18 -5.44 -12.99
CA GLU A 381 -17.87 -5.01 -11.78
C GLU A 381 -17.24 -3.74 -11.19
N TRP A 382 -15.92 -3.65 -11.29
CA TRP A 382 -15.18 -2.46 -10.91
C TRP A 382 -15.50 -1.30 -11.84
N GLU A 383 -15.49 -1.52 -13.16
CA GLU A 383 -15.84 -0.51 -14.18
C GLU A 383 -17.25 0.05 -13.95
N ALA A 384 -18.22 -0.81 -13.61
CA ALA A 384 -19.58 -0.41 -13.33
C ALA A 384 -19.74 0.46 -12.07
N ARG A 385 -18.79 0.38 -11.13
CA ARG A 385 -18.77 1.16 -9.88
C ARG A 385 -17.87 2.39 -9.96
N CYS A 386 -17.04 2.49 -10.99
CA CYS A 386 -16.12 3.62 -11.14
C CYS A 386 -16.88 4.94 -11.29
N PRO A 387 -16.59 5.94 -10.47
CA PRO A 387 -16.99 7.30 -10.75
C PRO A 387 -16.21 7.86 -11.95
N ARG A 388 -16.29 9.17 -12.21
CA ARG A 388 -15.48 9.80 -13.25
C ARG A 388 -14.00 9.59 -13.00
N ALA A 389 -13.27 9.07 -14.01
CA ALA A 389 -11.91 8.61 -13.85
C ALA A 389 -10.90 9.37 -14.70
N ILE A 390 -9.73 9.62 -14.11
CA ILE A 390 -8.52 10.08 -14.81
C ILE A 390 -7.46 8.97 -14.71
N TYR A 391 -7.11 8.40 -15.85
CA TYR A 391 -6.00 7.45 -15.95
C TYR A 391 -4.69 8.23 -16.10
N VAL A 392 -3.73 7.99 -15.21
CA VAL A 392 -2.44 8.68 -15.20
C VAL A 392 -1.34 7.70 -15.55
N SER A 393 -0.60 7.95 -16.61
CA SER A 393 0.50 7.08 -17.03
C SER A 393 1.51 7.82 -17.92
N ALA A 394 2.78 7.45 -17.86
CA ALA A 394 3.79 7.85 -18.84
C ALA A 394 3.73 7.00 -20.12
N THR A 395 3.10 5.84 -20.06
CA THR A 395 2.99 4.84 -21.11
C THR A 395 1.60 4.20 -21.08
N PRO A 396 0.51 4.96 -21.39
CA PRO A 396 -0.84 4.41 -21.44
C PRO A 396 -0.90 3.20 -22.36
N GLY A 397 -1.68 2.19 -21.98
CA GLY A 397 -1.88 0.97 -22.75
C GLY A 397 -3.16 1.02 -23.61
N PRO A 398 -3.45 -0.08 -24.31
CA PRO A 398 -4.65 -0.19 -25.15
C PRO A 398 -5.97 0.05 -24.40
N TYR A 399 -5.98 -0.26 -23.09
CA TYR A 399 -7.16 -0.04 -22.25
C TYR A 399 -7.46 1.46 -22.11
N GLU A 400 -6.48 2.26 -21.74
CA GLU A 400 -6.62 3.70 -21.54
C GLU A 400 -7.02 4.41 -22.83
N TYR A 401 -6.41 4.04 -23.96
CA TYR A 401 -6.76 4.59 -25.27
C TYR A 401 -8.19 4.24 -25.69
N ARG A 402 -8.65 3.02 -25.42
CA ARG A 402 -10.00 2.59 -25.71
C ARG A 402 -11.04 3.35 -24.86
N GLU A 403 -10.76 3.48 -23.56
CA GLU A 403 -11.69 4.05 -22.60
C GLU A 403 -11.78 5.58 -22.66
N ALA A 404 -10.65 6.25 -22.90
CA ALA A 404 -10.61 7.70 -22.98
C ALA A 404 -10.92 8.23 -24.39
N GLY A 405 -10.78 7.42 -25.45
CA GLY A 405 -10.97 7.88 -26.82
C GLY A 405 -10.07 9.08 -27.14
N ASP A 406 -10.70 10.20 -27.54
CA ASP A 406 -9.99 11.45 -27.86
C ASP A 406 -9.62 12.29 -26.63
N GLU A 407 -10.06 11.87 -25.43
CA GLU A 407 -9.83 12.61 -24.19
C GLU A 407 -8.47 12.27 -23.56
N ILE A 408 -7.40 12.42 -24.36
CA ILE A 408 -6.02 12.28 -23.94
C ILE A 408 -5.41 13.66 -23.76
N THR A 409 -4.85 13.91 -22.59
CA THR A 409 -4.16 15.14 -22.25
C THR A 409 -2.67 14.82 -22.07
N GLU A 410 -1.81 15.50 -22.83
CA GLU A 410 -0.36 15.33 -22.72
C GLU A 410 0.25 16.26 -21.68
N LEU A 411 1.19 15.74 -20.90
CA LEU A 411 2.01 16.46 -19.95
C LEU A 411 3.48 16.02 -20.16
N VAL A 412 4.10 16.53 -21.23
CA VAL A 412 5.42 16.13 -21.71
C VAL A 412 6.51 17.08 -21.25
N VAL A 413 6.22 18.38 -21.20
CA VAL A 413 7.18 19.40 -20.81
C VAL A 413 7.40 19.39 -19.31
N ARG A 414 8.66 19.27 -18.90
CA ARG A 414 9.09 19.38 -17.50
C ARG A 414 9.40 20.84 -17.16
N PRO A 415 8.80 21.42 -16.12
CA PRO A 415 9.12 22.79 -15.68
C PRO A 415 10.61 23.01 -15.33
N THR A 416 11.32 21.94 -14.98
CA THR A 416 12.76 21.95 -14.67
C THR A 416 13.66 22.08 -15.91
N GLY A 417 13.09 21.98 -17.11
CA GLY A 417 13.83 21.96 -18.36
C GLY A 417 14.55 20.65 -18.67
N LEU A 418 14.45 19.63 -17.80
CA LEU A 418 15.14 18.35 -18.00
C LEU A 418 14.65 17.64 -19.25
N ILE A 419 15.59 17.25 -20.09
CA ILE A 419 15.36 16.61 -21.38
C ILE A 419 15.43 15.08 -21.20
N ASP A 420 14.62 14.33 -21.94
CA ASP A 420 14.70 12.86 -21.94
C ASP A 420 16.11 12.40 -22.37
N PRO A 421 16.57 11.21 -21.90
CA PRO A 421 17.93 10.76 -22.18
C PRO A 421 18.20 10.58 -23.67
N VAL A 422 19.45 10.77 -24.10
CA VAL A 422 19.92 10.34 -25.42
C VAL A 422 19.92 8.82 -25.43
N VAL A 423 19.35 8.22 -26.49
CA VAL A 423 19.33 6.78 -26.67
C VAL A 423 20.36 6.37 -27.72
N GLU A 424 21.26 5.48 -27.34
CA GLU A 424 22.26 4.88 -28.24
C GLU A 424 22.03 3.39 -28.39
N ILE A 425 22.22 2.87 -29.61
CA ILE A 425 22.20 1.44 -29.89
C ILE A 425 23.64 0.97 -30.07
N ARG A 426 24.04 -0.10 -29.40
CA ARG A 426 25.37 -0.68 -29.48
C ARG A 426 25.32 -2.22 -29.65
N PRO A 427 26.35 -2.85 -30.24
CA PRO A 427 26.35 -4.29 -30.49
C PRO A 427 26.28 -5.14 -29.21
N VAL A 428 25.60 -6.28 -29.26
CA VAL A 428 25.52 -7.24 -28.16
C VAL A 428 26.85 -7.91 -27.86
N GLY A 429 27.65 -8.19 -28.89
CA GLY A 429 28.89 -8.98 -28.75
C GLY A 429 29.92 -8.40 -27.77
N THR A 430 29.89 -7.10 -27.52
CA THR A 430 30.81 -6.41 -26.60
C THR A 430 30.08 -5.73 -25.44
N GLN A 431 28.83 -6.07 -25.20
CA GLN A 431 27.95 -5.34 -24.26
C GLN A 431 28.48 -5.26 -22.83
N VAL A 432 29.18 -6.30 -22.34
CA VAL A 432 29.69 -6.32 -20.95
C VAL A 432 30.90 -5.41 -20.79
N ASP A 433 31.85 -5.49 -21.72
CA ASP A 433 33.08 -4.66 -21.69
C ASP A 433 32.75 -3.18 -21.91
N ASP A 434 31.86 -2.89 -22.86
CA ASP A 434 31.39 -1.56 -23.15
C ASP A 434 30.60 -0.95 -21.93
N LEU A 435 29.71 -1.76 -21.34
CA LEU A 435 29.01 -1.38 -20.09
C LEU A 435 30.00 -1.05 -18.98
N MET A 436 31.02 -1.86 -18.78
CA MET A 436 32.04 -1.65 -17.74
C MET A 436 32.80 -0.32 -17.96
N SER A 437 33.15 -0.03 -19.20
CA SER A 437 33.80 1.22 -19.57
C SER A 437 32.91 2.45 -19.29
N GLU A 438 31.66 2.40 -19.72
CA GLU A 438 30.67 3.47 -19.48
C GLU A 438 30.37 3.64 -17.99
N ALA A 439 30.20 2.51 -17.24
CA ALA A 439 29.98 2.57 -15.80
C ALA A 439 31.15 3.25 -15.08
N ASN A 440 32.38 2.90 -15.39
CA ASN A 440 33.56 3.53 -14.80
C ASN A 440 33.63 5.04 -15.10
N ALA A 441 33.24 5.47 -16.30
CA ALA A 441 33.17 6.88 -16.64
C ALA A 441 32.13 7.63 -15.79
N ARG A 442 30.95 7.02 -15.54
CA ARG A 442 29.89 7.61 -14.70
C ARG A 442 30.27 7.61 -13.24
N ILE A 443 30.87 6.55 -12.73
CA ILE A 443 31.35 6.45 -11.34
C ILE A 443 32.38 7.55 -11.04
N LYS A 444 33.33 7.76 -11.96
CA LYS A 444 34.32 8.86 -11.83
C LYS A 444 33.66 10.24 -11.81
N ALA A 445 32.52 10.41 -12.46
CA ALA A 445 31.73 11.66 -12.43
C ALA A 445 30.82 11.77 -11.20
N GLY A 446 30.79 10.76 -10.33
CA GLY A 446 29.93 10.72 -9.12
C GLY A 446 28.51 10.27 -9.37
N ASP A 447 28.20 9.79 -10.58
CA ASP A 447 26.85 9.37 -10.96
C ASP A 447 26.60 7.88 -10.65
N ARG A 448 25.35 7.44 -10.78
CA ARG A 448 24.90 6.07 -10.60
C ARG A 448 24.44 5.45 -11.92
N VAL A 449 24.49 4.11 -11.98
CA VAL A 449 24.19 3.34 -13.19
C VAL A 449 23.12 2.28 -12.88
N LEU A 450 22.12 2.16 -13.75
CA LEU A 450 21.15 1.08 -13.74
C LEU A 450 21.41 0.15 -14.92
N VAL A 451 21.36 -1.16 -14.67
CA VAL A 451 21.52 -2.18 -15.69
C VAL A 451 20.37 -3.17 -15.65
N THR A 452 19.70 -3.39 -16.78
CA THR A 452 18.63 -4.38 -16.87
C THR A 452 19.06 -5.60 -17.69
N THR A 453 18.77 -6.78 -17.16
CA THR A 453 19.02 -8.09 -17.79
C THR A 453 17.71 -8.81 -18.06
N LEU A 454 17.74 -9.93 -18.78
CA LEU A 454 16.55 -10.74 -19.08
C LEU A 454 16.28 -11.84 -18.06
N THR A 455 17.32 -12.34 -17.40
CA THR A 455 17.20 -13.48 -16.49
C THR A 455 17.92 -13.24 -15.17
N LYS A 456 17.47 -13.93 -14.11
CA LYS A 456 18.09 -13.94 -12.79
C LYS A 456 19.56 -14.34 -12.87
N ARG A 457 19.83 -15.45 -13.55
CA ARG A 457 21.19 -15.97 -13.72
C ARG A 457 22.13 -14.97 -14.41
N MET A 458 21.63 -14.26 -15.44
CA MET A 458 22.42 -13.24 -16.13
C MET A 458 22.75 -12.07 -15.21
N ALA A 459 21.77 -11.65 -14.40
CA ALA A 459 21.99 -10.57 -13.43
C ALA A 459 23.00 -10.96 -12.35
N GLU A 460 22.92 -12.19 -11.83
CA GLU A 460 23.85 -12.73 -10.84
C GLU A 460 25.28 -12.80 -11.42
N ASN A 461 25.47 -13.42 -12.59
CA ASN A 461 26.76 -13.54 -13.26
C ASN A 461 27.37 -12.15 -13.57
N LEU A 462 26.55 -11.19 -14.02
CA LEU A 462 27.02 -9.84 -14.32
C LEU A 462 27.45 -9.12 -13.03
N THR A 463 26.70 -9.28 -11.94
CA THR A 463 27.03 -8.69 -10.65
C THR A 463 28.36 -9.23 -10.12
N GLU A 464 28.58 -10.55 -10.20
CA GLU A 464 29.82 -11.19 -9.82
C GLU A 464 31.00 -10.68 -10.67
N TYR A 465 30.84 -10.66 -11.99
CA TYR A 465 31.84 -10.16 -12.91
C TYR A 465 32.24 -8.72 -12.66
N LEU A 466 31.27 -7.82 -12.46
CA LEU A 466 31.54 -6.39 -12.15
C LEU A 466 32.24 -6.24 -10.80
N THR A 467 31.88 -7.04 -9.80
CA THR A 467 32.50 -7.05 -8.47
C THR A 467 33.97 -7.47 -8.56
N GLU A 468 34.29 -8.53 -9.31
CA GLU A 468 35.64 -9.01 -9.54
C GLU A 468 36.55 -7.94 -10.22
N HIS A 469 35.92 -7.05 -11.01
CA HIS A 469 36.61 -5.92 -11.66
C HIS A 469 36.59 -4.63 -10.82
N GLY A 470 36.26 -4.74 -9.53
CA GLY A 470 36.37 -3.63 -8.58
C GLY A 470 35.24 -2.60 -8.64
N ILE A 471 34.12 -2.89 -9.31
CA ILE A 471 32.95 -2.01 -9.34
C ILE A 471 32.05 -2.35 -8.14
N ARG A 472 31.63 -1.35 -7.37
CA ARG A 472 30.66 -1.52 -6.30
C ARG A 472 29.27 -1.68 -6.89
N VAL A 473 28.78 -2.91 -6.93
CA VAL A 473 27.52 -3.30 -7.57
C VAL A 473 26.63 -4.08 -6.62
N ARG A 474 25.33 -3.92 -6.74
CA ARG A 474 24.32 -4.77 -6.09
C ARG A 474 23.34 -5.31 -7.12
N TYR A 475 22.80 -6.49 -6.81
CA TYR A 475 21.74 -7.13 -7.59
C TYR A 475 20.40 -6.98 -6.87
N LEU A 476 19.36 -6.59 -7.63
CA LEU A 476 17.99 -6.52 -7.16
C LEU A 476 17.17 -7.64 -7.80
N HIS A 477 16.84 -8.68 -7.04
CA HIS A 477 16.04 -9.80 -7.50
C HIS A 477 14.56 -9.71 -7.11
N SER A 478 13.74 -10.60 -7.67
CA SER A 478 12.29 -10.60 -7.47
C SER A 478 11.86 -10.94 -6.04
N ASP A 479 12.71 -11.68 -5.31
CA ASP A 479 12.40 -12.25 -4.00
C ASP A 479 12.76 -11.28 -2.85
N VAL A 480 13.39 -10.14 -3.18
CA VAL A 480 13.68 -9.06 -2.22
C VAL A 480 12.37 -8.43 -1.76
N ASP A 481 12.17 -8.37 -0.45
CA ASP A 481 10.98 -7.76 0.11
C ASP A 481 10.90 -6.24 -0.14
N THR A 482 9.77 -5.63 0.19
CA THR A 482 9.56 -4.21 -0.09
C THR A 482 10.47 -3.31 0.74
N VAL A 483 10.77 -3.69 1.98
CA VAL A 483 11.62 -2.90 2.88
C VAL A 483 13.07 -2.93 2.40
N GLU A 484 13.60 -4.12 2.19
CA GLU A 484 14.97 -4.31 1.69
C GLU A 484 15.17 -3.61 0.32
N ARG A 485 14.16 -3.64 -0.55
CA ARG A 485 14.21 -2.91 -1.83
C ARG A 485 14.37 -1.40 -1.62
N VAL A 486 13.63 -0.80 -0.71
CA VAL A 486 13.75 0.64 -0.38
C VAL A 486 15.13 0.94 0.16
N GLU A 487 15.67 0.07 1.00
CA GLU A 487 17.06 0.22 1.52
C GLU A 487 18.11 0.13 0.42
N ILE A 488 18.00 -0.83 -0.50
CA ILE A 488 18.93 -0.96 -1.64
C ILE A 488 18.93 0.32 -2.48
N ILE A 489 17.76 0.89 -2.76
CA ILE A 489 17.66 2.12 -3.55
C ILE A 489 18.21 3.33 -2.80
N ARG A 490 17.92 3.43 -1.50
CA ARG A 490 18.50 4.44 -0.62
C ARG A 490 20.03 4.35 -0.61
N ASP A 491 20.57 3.16 -0.50
CA ASP A 491 22.01 2.90 -0.49
C ASP A 491 22.68 3.27 -1.84
N LEU A 492 22.01 3.02 -2.97
CA LEU A 492 22.46 3.48 -4.29
C LEU A 492 22.52 5.02 -4.32
N ARG A 493 21.45 5.69 -3.88
CA ARG A 493 21.38 7.15 -3.83
C ARG A 493 22.44 7.76 -2.91
N LEU A 494 22.70 7.14 -1.76
CA LEU A 494 23.75 7.53 -0.81
C LEU A 494 25.18 7.24 -1.32
N GLY A 495 25.31 6.48 -2.42
CA GLY A 495 26.61 6.13 -2.98
C GLY A 495 27.38 5.07 -2.23
N LYS A 496 26.69 4.24 -1.44
CA LYS A 496 27.31 3.05 -0.83
C LYS A 496 27.75 2.05 -1.88
N PHE A 497 27.07 2.02 -3.02
CA PHE A 497 27.46 1.32 -4.24
C PHE A 497 27.08 2.16 -5.49
N ASP A 498 27.56 1.80 -6.66
CA ASP A 498 27.49 2.66 -7.85
C ASP A 498 26.61 2.11 -8.96
N VAL A 499 26.50 0.79 -9.05
CA VAL A 499 25.76 0.09 -10.11
C VAL A 499 24.68 -0.80 -9.50
N LEU A 500 23.46 -0.66 -9.98
CA LEU A 500 22.35 -1.55 -9.63
C LEU A 500 21.99 -2.40 -10.85
N VAL A 501 22.07 -3.72 -10.70
CA VAL A 501 21.69 -4.69 -11.72
C VAL A 501 20.36 -5.32 -11.34
N GLY A 502 19.45 -5.53 -12.29
CA GLY A 502 18.21 -6.24 -12.04
C GLY A 502 17.49 -6.66 -13.30
N ILE A 503 16.50 -7.54 -13.16
CA ILE A 503 15.66 -8.00 -14.28
C ILE A 503 14.59 -6.99 -14.60
N ASN A 504 13.87 -6.56 -13.57
CA ASN A 504 12.79 -5.59 -13.67
C ASN A 504 13.01 -4.47 -12.64
N LEU A 505 13.76 -3.46 -13.05
CA LEU A 505 13.99 -2.24 -12.27
C LEU A 505 12.88 -1.21 -12.49
N LEU A 506 11.78 -1.64 -13.14
CA LEU A 506 10.68 -0.79 -13.58
C LEU A 506 9.60 -0.57 -12.52
N ARG A 507 9.77 -1.11 -11.30
CA ARG A 507 8.72 -0.90 -10.31
C ARG A 507 8.54 0.59 -10.07
N GLU A 508 7.31 1.02 -10.21
CA GLU A 508 6.84 2.40 -10.16
C GLU A 508 7.15 3.00 -8.78
N GLY A 509 7.31 4.33 -8.73
CA GLY A 509 7.58 5.05 -7.49
C GLY A 509 9.06 5.25 -7.13
N LEU A 510 10.00 4.83 -7.98
CA LEU A 510 11.43 5.02 -7.75
C LEU A 510 11.95 6.30 -8.42
N ASP A 511 12.36 7.27 -7.63
CA ASP A 511 12.96 8.51 -8.07
C ASP A 511 14.46 8.53 -7.71
N MET A 512 15.33 8.46 -8.72
CA MET A 512 16.79 8.36 -8.58
C MET A 512 17.49 9.42 -9.45
N PRO A 513 17.49 10.68 -9.02
CA PRO A 513 18.11 11.75 -9.81
C PRO A 513 19.63 11.61 -9.98
N GLU A 514 20.26 10.77 -9.19
CA GLU A 514 21.70 10.46 -9.26
C GLU A 514 22.07 9.53 -10.44
N VAL A 515 21.06 8.87 -11.04
CA VAL A 515 21.25 7.94 -12.16
C VAL A 515 21.41 8.73 -13.46
N SER A 516 22.58 8.63 -14.08
CA SER A 516 22.89 9.25 -15.39
C SER A 516 22.99 8.25 -16.53
N LEU A 517 23.11 6.95 -16.24
CA LEU A 517 23.20 5.91 -17.26
C LEU A 517 22.18 4.79 -16.96
N VAL A 518 21.44 4.44 -17.98
CA VAL A 518 20.62 3.21 -18.03
C VAL A 518 21.14 2.33 -19.16
N ALA A 519 21.55 1.11 -18.84
CA ALA A 519 22.00 0.13 -19.79
C ALA A 519 20.99 -1.03 -19.88
N ILE A 520 20.52 -1.31 -21.09
CA ILE A 520 19.57 -2.38 -21.37
C ILE A 520 20.27 -3.45 -22.20
N LEU A 521 20.62 -4.56 -21.54
CA LEU A 521 21.28 -5.68 -22.21
C LEU A 521 20.27 -6.52 -23.01
N ASP A 522 20.72 -7.07 -24.13
CA ASP A 522 19.87 -7.88 -25.01
C ASP A 522 18.52 -7.20 -25.32
N ALA A 523 18.57 -5.94 -25.72
CA ALA A 523 17.38 -5.13 -25.95
C ALA A 523 16.55 -5.60 -27.16
N ASP A 524 17.14 -6.38 -28.07
CA ASP A 524 16.52 -6.97 -29.26
C ASP A 524 15.78 -8.29 -28.99
N LYS A 525 15.81 -8.81 -27.77
CA LYS A 525 15.04 -10.00 -27.38
C LYS A 525 13.61 -9.62 -27.03
N GLU A 526 12.73 -9.65 -28.01
CA GLU A 526 11.33 -9.28 -27.82
C GLU A 526 10.65 -10.10 -26.71
N GLY A 527 9.81 -9.44 -25.93
CA GLY A 527 9.08 -10.01 -24.81
C GLY A 527 8.54 -8.91 -23.88
N PHE A 528 7.86 -9.30 -22.81
CA PHE A 528 7.26 -8.37 -21.86
C PHE A 528 8.25 -7.32 -21.32
N LEU A 529 9.48 -7.75 -20.97
CA LEU A 529 10.53 -6.87 -20.43
C LEU A 529 11.18 -5.95 -21.48
N ARG A 530 10.91 -6.15 -22.75
CA ARG A 530 11.42 -5.37 -23.89
C ARG A 530 10.30 -4.83 -24.77
N SER A 531 9.07 -4.76 -24.23
CA SER A 531 7.97 -4.06 -24.88
C SER A 531 8.24 -2.55 -24.96
N THR A 532 7.58 -1.86 -25.87
CA THR A 532 7.69 -0.39 -26.04
C THR A 532 7.53 0.35 -24.72
N GLY A 533 6.48 0.04 -23.96
CA GLY A 533 6.24 0.66 -22.65
C GLY A 533 7.36 0.37 -21.64
N SER A 534 7.85 -0.88 -21.55
CA SER A 534 8.95 -1.25 -20.67
C SER A 534 10.24 -0.51 -21.02
N LEU A 535 10.55 -0.38 -22.31
CA LEU A 535 11.74 0.35 -22.78
C LEU A 535 11.64 1.84 -22.43
N ILE A 536 10.50 2.50 -22.73
CA ILE A 536 10.28 3.92 -22.39
C ILE A 536 10.41 4.14 -20.86
N GLN A 537 9.82 3.28 -20.05
CA GLN A 537 9.89 3.37 -18.58
C GLN A 537 11.33 3.23 -18.08
N THR A 538 12.09 2.29 -18.66
CA THR A 538 13.49 2.06 -18.28
C THR A 538 14.38 3.22 -18.70
N ILE A 539 14.26 3.67 -19.94
CA ILE A 539 14.98 4.84 -20.48
C ILE A 539 14.68 6.07 -19.60
N GLY A 540 13.42 6.27 -19.23
CA GLY A 540 12.98 7.39 -18.41
C GLY A 540 13.57 7.45 -16.99
N ARG A 541 14.22 6.38 -16.51
CA ARG A 541 14.93 6.41 -15.21
C ARG A 541 16.13 7.34 -15.21
N ALA A 542 16.76 7.59 -16.36
CA ALA A 542 17.83 8.57 -16.49
C ALA A 542 17.34 10.00 -16.82
N ALA A 543 16.03 10.22 -16.98
CA ALA A 543 15.47 11.54 -17.37
C ALA A 543 15.51 12.60 -16.26
N ARG A 544 15.91 12.25 -15.05
CA ARG A 544 16.07 13.16 -13.91
C ARG A 544 17.47 13.77 -13.80
N ASN A 545 18.40 13.33 -14.63
CA ASN A 545 19.79 13.77 -14.65
C ASN A 545 20.08 14.54 -15.94
N VAL A 546 20.73 15.69 -15.84
CA VAL A 546 21.10 16.50 -17.02
C VAL A 546 22.06 15.77 -17.97
N ARG A 547 22.79 14.77 -17.48
CA ARG A 547 23.70 13.90 -18.25
C ARG A 547 23.06 12.56 -18.60
N GLY A 548 21.74 12.49 -18.54
CA GLY A 548 20.98 11.27 -18.77
C GLY A 548 21.24 10.64 -20.14
N LYS A 549 21.60 9.34 -20.13
CA LYS A 549 21.88 8.54 -21.31
C LYS A 549 21.29 7.13 -21.15
N ALA A 550 20.76 6.59 -22.21
CA ALA A 550 20.35 5.20 -22.28
C ALA A 550 21.10 4.46 -23.38
N ILE A 551 21.62 3.27 -23.10
CA ILE A 551 22.27 2.41 -24.06
C ILE A 551 21.45 1.13 -24.21
N LEU A 552 21.05 0.85 -25.44
CA LEU A 552 20.34 -0.35 -25.84
C LEU A 552 21.35 -1.27 -26.56
N TYR A 553 21.73 -2.36 -25.92
CA TYR A 553 22.60 -3.35 -26.56
C TYR A 553 21.75 -4.29 -27.41
N ALA A 554 21.91 -4.17 -28.72
CA ALA A 554 21.10 -4.88 -29.70
C ALA A 554 21.85 -5.04 -31.03
N ASP A 555 21.72 -6.21 -31.65
CA ASP A 555 22.23 -6.45 -33.00
C ASP A 555 21.18 -6.11 -34.07
N LYS A 556 19.90 -6.05 -33.67
CA LYS A 556 18.78 -5.69 -34.56
C LYS A 556 17.85 -4.70 -33.82
N VAL A 557 17.38 -3.71 -34.55
CA VAL A 557 16.34 -2.80 -34.05
C VAL A 557 14.99 -3.48 -34.20
N THR A 558 14.32 -3.78 -33.09
CA THR A 558 12.98 -4.35 -33.11
C THR A 558 11.91 -3.26 -33.24
N ARG A 559 10.66 -3.64 -33.55
CA ARG A 559 9.53 -2.69 -33.61
C ARG A 559 9.32 -1.97 -32.28
N SER A 560 9.45 -2.70 -31.16
CA SER A 560 9.33 -2.13 -29.81
C SER A 560 10.44 -1.15 -29.51
N MET A 561 11.67 -1.43 -29.90
CA MET A 561 12.80 -0.50 -29.77
C MET A 561 12.58 0.77 -30.60
N GLN A 562 12.21 0.62 -31.88
CA GLN A 562 12.00 1.77 -32.76
C GLN A 562 10.90 2.68 -32.21
N ALA A 563 9.77 2.12 -31.80
CA ALA A 563 8.68 2.90 -31.20
C ALA A 563 9.09 3.62 -29.91
N ALA A 564 9.92 2.98 -29.08
CA ALA A 564 10.43 3.59 -27.84
C ALA A 564 11.43 4.73 -28.13
N ILE A 565 12.28 4.57 -29.12
CA ILE A 565 13.25 5.59 -29.56
C ILE A 565 12.50 6.79 -30.15
N ASP A 566 11.59 6.54 -31.10
CA ASP A 566 10.80 7.59 -31.78
C ASP A 566 10.02 8.44 -30.75
N GLU A 567 9.39 7.79 -29.78
CA GLU A 567 8.65 8.49 -28.71
C GLU A 567 9.59 9.28 -27.79
N THR A 568 10.75 8.72 -27.44
CA THR A 568 11.75 9.42 -26.61
C THR A 568 12.27 10.65 -27.37
N ASP A 569 12.57 10.54 -28.66
CA ASP A 569 13.06 11.65 -29.50
C ASP A 569 11.97 12.71 -29.69
N ARG A 570 10.71 12.34 -29.87
CA ARG A 570 9.58 13.27 -29.90
C ARG A 570 9.50 14.10 -28.62
N ARG A 571 9.58 13.44 -27.47
CA ARG A 571 9.56 14.11 -26.15
C ARG A 571 10.77 15.02 -25.97
N ARG A 572 11.94 14.60 -26.39
CA ARG A 572 13.16 15.41 -26.37
C ARG A 572 13.00 16.68 -27.21
N ALA A 573 12.54 16.56 -28.45
CA ALA A 573 12.34 17.69 -29.36
C ALA A 573 11.38 18.72 -28.75
N LYS A 574 10.23 18.29 -28.24
CA LYS A 574 9.24 19.16 -27.58
C LYS A 574 9.83 19.89 -26.37
N GLN A 575 10.63 19.20 -25.55
CA GLN A 575 11.28 19.81 -24.38
C GLN A 575 12.37 20.82 -24.77
N VAL A 576 13.18 20.52 -25.79
CA VAL A 576 14.22 21.41 -26.30
C VAL A 576 13.61 22.71 -26.85
N GLU A 577 12.59 22.56 -27.70
CA GLU A 577 11.85 23.72 -28.27
C GLU A 577 11.30 24.61 -27.15
N TYR A 578 10.64 24.03 -26.14
CA TYR A 578 10.13 24.78 -25.01
C TYR A 578 11.24 25.48 -24.20
N ASN A 579 12.37 24.79 -23.97
CA ASN A 579 13.51 25.38 -23.25
C ASN A 579 14.12 26.57 -24.00
N GLU A 580 14.26 26.47 -25.34
CA GLU A 580 14.79 27.54 -26.18
C GLU A 580 13.85 28.75 -26.22
N GLU A 581 12.54 28.51 -26.38
CA GLU A 581 11.51 29.56 -26.41
C GLU A 581 11.47 30.35 -25.08
N HIS A 582 11.61 29.66 -23.95
CA HIS A 582 11.49 30.27 -22.62
C HIS A 582 12.83 30.56 -21.94
N GLY A 583 13.97 30.33 -22.60
CA GLY A 583 15.28 30.54 -22.07
C GLY A 583 15.63 29.71 -20.84
N ILE A 584 15.08 28.48 -20.75
CA ILE A 584 15.25 27.60 -19.60
C ILE A 584 16.54 26.78 -19.74
N VAL A 585 17.36 26.82 -18.70
CA VAL A 585 18.56 25.97 -18.59
C VAL A 585 18.21 24.74 -17.75
N PRO A 586 18.34 23.51 -18.30
CA PRO A 586 18.06 22.28 -17.57
C PRO A 586 18.88 22.16 -16.27
N ARG A 587 18.21 21.77 -15.18
CA ARG A 587 18.86 21.56 -13.88
C ARG A 587 18.40 20.23 -13.28
N SER A 588 19.37 19.42 -12.82
CA SER A 588 19.05 18.21 -12.05
C SER A 588 18.33 18.57 -10.75
N VAL A 589 17.30 17.81 -10.42
CA VAL A 589 16.52 18.02 -9.19
C VAL A 589 17.21 17.29 -8.06
N ALA A 590 17.71 18.04 -7.07
CA ALA A 590 18.15 17.45 -5.80
C ALA A 590 16.91 17.22 -4.90
N ARG A 591 16.56 15.98 -4.65
CA ARG A 591 15.55 15.64 -3.63
C ARG A 591 16.23 15.10 -2.38
N PRO A 592 15.84 15.55 -1.17
CA PRO A 592 16.32 14.93 0.06
C PRO A 592 15.98 13.43 0.05
N ILE A 593 16.93 12.63 0.54
CA ILE A 593 16.74 11.19 0.69
C ILE A 593 15.90 10.99 1.96
N VAL A 594 14.58 11.03 1.80
CA VAL A 594 13.63 10.81 2.89
C VAL A 594 13.36 9.31 2.96
N ASP A 595 13.33 8.77 4.17
CA ASP A 595 12.89 7.38 4.38
C ASP A 595 11.38 7.30 4.11
N VAL A 596 11.02 6.72 2.98
CA VAL A 596 9.61 6.62 2.52
C VAL A 596 8.76 5.80 3.50
N LEU A 597 9.41 4.96 4.32
CA LEU A 597 8.76 4.15 5.36
C LEU A 597 8.54 4.94 6.67
N GLU A 598 9.36 5.96 6.94
CA GLU A 598 9.16 6.87 8.08
C GLU A 598 7.95 7.79 7.88
N GLY A 599 7.57 8.13 6.66
CA GLY A 599 6.36 8.90 6.37
C GLY A 599 5.05 8.21 6.82
N ALA A 600 5.06 6.88 6.88
CA ALA A 600 3.96 6.08 7.44
C ALA A 600 4.14 5.77 8.95
N ARG A 601 5.33 6.06 9.52
CA ARG A 601 5.66 5.84 10.93
C ARG A 601 5.81 7.13 11.74
N SER A 602 5.95 8.30 11.12
CA SER A 602 6.58 9.47 11.75
C SER A 602 5.67 10.49 12.42
N ASP A 603 4.35 10.39 12.35
CA ASP A 603 3.51 11.31 13.15
C ASP A 603 3.59 10.99 14.68
N ALA A 604 3.91 9.75 15.04
CA ALA A 604 4.15 9.36 16.44
C ALA A 604 5.58 9.67 16.90
N ALA A 605 6.59 9.38 16.07
CA ALA A 605 8.01 9.53 16.43
C ALA A 605 8.52 10.99 16.40
N GLU A 606 7.99 11.86 15.53
CA GLU A 606 8.37 13.30 15.54
C GLU A 606 7.85 14.06 16.76
N LYS A 607 6.72 13.64 17.33
CA LYS A 607 6.21 14.21 18.59
C LYS A 607 7.06 13.77 19.79
N GLU A 608 7.65 12.57 19.78
CA GLU A 608 8.61 12.13 20.80
C GLU A 608 9.97 12.85 20.69
N ALA A 609 10.47 13.06 19.49
CA ALA A 609 11.76 13.74 19.28
C ALA A 609 11.74 15.24 19.63
N LYS A 610 10.61 15.91 19.51
CA LYS A 610 10.45 17.33 19.90
C LYS A 610 10.26 17.54 21.40
N LYS A 611 9.81 16.54 22.17
CA LYS A 611 9.70 16.60 23.64
C LYS A 611 11.00 16.26 24.38
N GLY A 612 12.02 15.72 23.71
CA GLY A 612 13.29 15.25 24.30
C GLY A 612 14.39 16.30 24.54
N LYS A 613 14.15 17.60 24.25
CA LYS A 613 15.13 18.66 24.55
C LYS A 613 14.81 19.40 25.85
N GLY A 614 14.92 18.70 26.96
CA GLY A 614 14.82 19.33 28.27
C GLY A 614 15.14 18.38 29.43
N LYS A 615 16.36 18.49 29.91
CA LYS A 615 16.90 17.92 31.16
C LYS A 615 17.45 16.50 31.10
N GLY A 616 18.78 16.47 31.12
CA GLY A 616 19.57 15.27 31.33
C GLY A 616 19.29 14.58 32.64
N ARG A 617 19.33 13.26 32.57
CA ARG A 617 19.70 12.41 33.69
C ARG A 617 20.47 11.20 33.19
N ALA A 618 21.50 10.90 33.96
CA ALA A 618 22.57 9.98 33.71
C ALA A 618 22.13 8.59 33.24
N GLY A 619 22.98 8.05 32.40
CA GLY A 619 22.90 6.80 31.73
C GLY A 619 22.78 5.56 32.60
N VAL A 620 22.20 4.59 31.96
CA VAL A 620 22.61 3.20 32.10
C VAL A 620 23.20 2.84 30.73
N ALA A 621 24.51 2.61 30.75
CA ALA A 621 25.24 2.15 29.57
C ALA A 621 24.74 0.75 29.22
N GLU A 622 24.14 0.61 28.04
CA GLU A 622 24.03 -0.70 27.40
C GLU A 622 25.44 -1.08 26.91
N ASP A 623 25.93 -2.18 27.43
CA ASP A 623 27.18 -2.81 27.07
C ASP A 623 27.23 -3.11 25.58
N GLY A 624 27.88 -2.26 24.83
CA GLY A 624 28.48 -2.59 23.54
C GLY A 624 29.70 -3.50 23.82
N ALA A 625 29.45 -4.73 24.24
CA ALA A 625 30.48 -5.71 24.40
C ALA A 625 31.15 -5.99 23.06
N ASP A 626 32.44 -5.69 22.95
CA ASP A 626 33.27 -6.01 21.81
C ASP A 626 33.47 -7.52 21.70
N TYR A 627 32.55 -8.19 21.02
CA TYR A 627 32.49 -9.65 20.88
C TYR A 627 33.65 -10.24 20.06
N ARG A 628 34.48 -9.40 19.44
CA ARG A 628 35.66 -9.83 18.64
C ARG A 628 36.81 -10.35 19.49
N SER A 629 36.71 -10.20 20.79
CA SER A 629 37.76 -10.64 21.73
C SER A 629 37.47 -11.98 22.42
N LEU A 630 36.35 -12.64 22.15
CA LEU A 630 35.94 -13.88 22.79
C LEU A 630 36.60 -15.10 22.13
N GLY A 631 37.25 -15.96 22.90
CA GLY A 631 37.77 -17.24 22.40
C GLY A 631 36.65 -18.22 22.02
N PRO A 632 36.91 -19.22 21.14
CA PRO A 632 35.88 -20.13 20.59
C PRO A 632 35.03 -20.85 21.66
N ALA A 633 35.60 -21.23 22.79
CA ALA A 633 34.88 -21.87 23.88
C ALA A 633 33.94 -20.90 24.62
N GLN A 634 34.34 -19.65 24.79
CA GLN A 634 33.54 -18.61 25.45
C GLN A 634 32.38 -18.18 24.52
N LEU A 635 32.61 -18.10 23.21
CA LEU A 635 31.60 -17.81 22.23
C LEU A 635 30.52 -18.90 22.19
N ALA A 636 30.92 -20.19 22.19
CA ALA A 636 30.00 -21.32 22.21
C ALA A 636 29.15 -21.34 23.52
N ALA A 637 29.75 -21.04 24.65
CA ALA A 637 29.05 -20.93 25.93
C ALA A 637 28.03 -19.76 25.90
N ARG A 638 28.40 -18.62 25.34
CA ARG A 638 27.51 -17.45 25.22
C ARG A 638 26.33 -17.68 24.25
N LEU A 639 26.58 -18.31 23.12
CA LEU A 639 25.53 -18.70 22.17
C LEU A 639 24.52 -19.64 22.83
N LYS A 640 24.99 -20.65 23.55
CA LYS A 640 24.13 -21.60 24.28
C LYS A 640 23.29 -20.91 25.37
N ALA A 641 23.87 -19.95 26.09
CA ALA A 641 23.15 -19.17 27.10
C ALA A 641 22.06 -18.30 26.49
N LEU A 642 22.35 -17.64 25.34
CA LEU A 642 21.36 -16.83 24.61
C LEU A 642 20.26 -17.70 24.00
N GLU A 643 20.57 -18.88 23.47
CA GLU A 643 19.57 -19.82 22.97
C GLU A 643 18.62 -20.27 24.10
N GLN A 644 19.14 -20.53 25.30
CA GLN A 644 18.30 -20.84 26.44
C GLN A 644 17.42 -19.68 26.88
N GLN A 645 17.93 -18.44 26.86
CA GLN A 645 17.14 -17.24 27.16
C GLN A 645 16.04 -17.04 26.15
N MET A 646 16.34 -17.19 24.86
CA MET A 646 15.34 -17.09 23.77
C MET A 646 14.20 -18.11 23.96
N TYR A 647 14.53 -19.36 24.27
CA TYR A 647 13.53 -20.40 24.55
C TYR A 647 12.72 -20.10 25.82
N GLN A 648 13.34 -19.51 26.85
CA GLN A 648 12.62 -19.14 28.06
C GLN A 648 11.63 -18.02 27.80
N HIS A 649 12.04 -16.92 27.13
CA HIS A 649 11.13 -15.84 26.74
C HIS A 649 10.00 -16.34 25.83
N ALA A 650 10.28 -17.23 24.88
CA ALA A 650 9.25 -17.83 24.04
C ALA A 650 8.24 -18.67 24.86
N LYS A 651 8.71 -19.39 25.88
CA LYS A 651 7.86 -20.18 26.78
C LYS A 651 7.00 -19.29 27.69
N ASP A 652 7.55 -18.15 28.09
CA ASP A 652 6.85 -17.16 28.92
C ASP A 652 5.96 -16.24 28.11
N LEU A 653 5.83 -16.48 26.80
CA LEU A 653 5.03 -15.71 25.81
C LEU A 653 5.54 -14.27 25.60
N GLU A 654 6.78 -13.98 25.94
CA GLU A 654 7.47 -12.70 25.74
C GLU A 654 8.14 -12.69 24.35
N PHE A 655 7.35 -12.66 23.29
CA PHE A 655 7.83 -12.87 21.91
C PHE A 655 8.75 -11.75 21.40
N GLU A 656 8.60 -10.52 21.89
CA GLU A 656 9.50 -9.41 21.54
C GLU A 656 10.90 -9.60 22.13
N ASP A 657 10.98 -10.04 23.37
CA ASP A 657 12.26 -10.33 24.01
C ASP A 657 12.92 -11.57 23.42
N ALA A 658 12.13 -12.60 23.08
CA ALA A 658 12.62 -13.76 22.34
C ALA A 658 13.18 -13.37 20.97
N ALA A 659 12.52 -12.47 20.22
CA ALA A 659 12.99 -11.95 18.94
C ALA A 659 14.28 -11.14 19.09
N ARG A 660 14.40 -10.30 20.12
CA ARG A 660 15.59 -9.52 20.42
C ARG A 660 16.80 -10.41 20.71
N VAL A 661 16.62 -11.46 21.51
CA VAL A 661 17.67 -12.45 21.80
C VAL A 661 18.05 -13.26 20.56
N ARG A 662 17.08 -13.62 19.70
CA ARG A 662 17.36 -14.27 18.40
C ARG A 662 18.26 -13.41 17.52
N ASP A 663 18.00 -12.12 17.46
CA ASP A 663 18.77 -11.18 16.62
C ASP A 663 20.19 -11.01 17.19
N GLN A 664 20.37 -11.03 18.51
CA GLN A 664 21.69 -11.08 19.17
C GLN A 664 22.45 -12.37 18.82
N ILE A 665 21.78 -13.51 18.79
CA ILE A 665 22.38 -14.80 18.38
C ILE A 665 22.86 -14.72 16.95
N ARG A 666 22.07 -14.13 16.05
CA ARG A 666 22.43 -13.95 14.64
C ARG A 666 23.66 -13.07 14.49
N GLN A 667 23.69 -11.90 15.14
CA GLN A 667 24.84 -10.99 15.13
C GLN A 667 26.12 -11.65 15.67
N LEU A 668 26.02 -12.44 16.73
CA LEU A 668 27.14 -13.20 17.27
C LEU A 668 27.66 -14.28 16.29
N LYS A 669 26.76 -15.00 15.62
CA LYS A 669 27.13 -15.97 14.59
C LYS A 669 27.79 -15.31 13.37
N GLU A 670 27.28 -14.18 12.93
CA GLU A 670 27.88 -13.40 11.83
C GLU A 670 29.26 -12.83 12.20
N ALA A 671 29.41 -12.30 13.41
CA ALA A 671 30.69 -11.81 13.92
C ALA A 671 31.76 -12.93 14.11
N SER A 672 31.33 -14.19 14.23
CA SER A 672 32.21 -15.34 14.38
C SER A 672 32.69 -15.95 13.05
N LEU A 673 32.06 -15.60 11.94
CA LEU A 673 32.37 -16.06 10.58
C LEU A 673 33.27 -15.08 9.79
N GLY A 674 33.52 -13.88 10.31
CA GLY A 674 34.47 -12.88 9.79
C GLY A 674 35.65 -12.72 10.70
#